data_b1b68da26ae9f8977c11f84e9f4c7965
#
_entry.id   b1b68da26ae9f8977c11f84e9f4c7965
#
_cell.length_a   1.000
_cell.length_b   1.000
_cell.length_c   1.000
_cell.angle_alpha   90.00
_cell.angle_beta   90.00
_cell.angle_gamma   90.00
#
_symmetry.space_group_name_H-M   'P 1'
#
loop_
_entity.id
_entity.type
_entity.pdbx_description
1 polymer ?
#
loop_
_entity_poly.entity_id
_entity_poly.type
_entity_poly.pdbx_seq_one_letter_code
_entity_poly.pdbx_strand_id
1 'polypeptide(L)'
;MKVPGALRLVVLAMALCGLVLLAPGPARGQEEPTLQAQADNLLQTMTVPERIGQLFLVTFEGDRAPADSPIADLILNYHIGGVALLSANDNLTGYGEPANAPAQVRELTANLQRLALLGFSEEPNAAPADDSLPPTPESPATTVAIPLFIATSNDGDSLPVDNVLAGYTAVPSNMALGATWEPAYARRVGEIVGRELAATGINLLLGPSLDVLERPSPLNEGDLGTHAFSGDPYWTGLLGRAYVEGVHSGSASRLIVAARSFPGKGSSDRPVDEEVPTVRRSLEQLKQIELAPFFAVTRDLLGSPATADALLTTHIRYQGFQGNIRATTAPVSLDPQALNSLLALPEFAPWRSQGGLIISDRLGARSVERFYDDTQREFPHRQVAKDALLAGNDLLYVANFALGDADEAAQMTNVKDTIVWFRERYGTDPTFQLRVDEAVRRILIAKLRLYGGDLSAANVLVEAGDDAPVQPVGGDGFFDIAASAVTLLAPSPAEMSGRQASSPGIGDTMVIFTDVETLQPCSACAPIPALSPTALQERILAIYGPDGSGQVLPDNLSSFSFAELNEYLDAGTGPIAEPTTAVAPTPDETAEAPAAVTPAPSPTLPADYRVQEALRDADWLVFALLNAGPRSSPDSNALSRFLAQRPDLASKSEVVVLAFDAPYYLDSTEISKLTAYYGIYSKTSAFVDAAARALFMESPLTGASPVGIDGIQYDLFTQTQPAAGQVIELFLVIGEEIEAPSRQEPLASAIGDTLRLQTGVVVDHNGHPVPDGTLVRFILRNRVQGTVTVLGDRPTTNGIAQLDYVLDASMGPGQFRITAESGEAQVSQEVDIVIEEDAQLAIIVPTAAPTDMPTPEPTPTVTPAPTATTPPQPPPATPETPAPDREPGWLIERSQIASLLGVVVGLAATALAGIYLNRRDAAAALTERVGRLLWGVTGGLLVYNYFALGLPGAGMFAALGSLAGFILILAGGMGGLLLYRPLNRP
;
A
#
# COMPACT_ATOMS: atom_id res chain seq x y z
N MET A 1 1.38 60.68 55.58
CA MET A 1 1.78 59.23 55.38
C MET A 1 2.27 59.05 53.93
N LYS A 2 3.60 58.85 53.79
CA LYS A 2 4.21 58.64 52.51
C LYS A 2 4.00 57.14 52.12
N VAL A 3 3.23 56.86 51.08
CA VAL A 3 3.07 55.49 50.54
C VAL A 3 4.38 55.11 49.84
N PRO A 4 4.98 53.93 50.17
CA PRO A 4 6.21 53.47 49.54
C PRO A 4 6.05 53.26 48.00
N GLY A 5 7.07 53.68 47.22
CA GLY A 5 7.03 53.69 45.75
C GLY A 5 6.77 52.33 45.07
N ALA A 6 7.06 51.22 45.77
CA ALA A 6 6.78 49.87 45.30
C ALA A 6 5.27 49.55 45.13
N LEU A 7 4.41 50.16 45.99
CA LEU A 7 2.95 49.94 45.90
C LEU A 7 2.32 50.70 44.72
N ARG A 8 2.95 51.83 44.30
CA ARG A 8 2.52 52.58 43.09
C ARG A 8 2.88 51.85 41.79
N LEU A 9 3.99 51.12 41.74
CA LEU A 9 4.40 50.34 40.57
C LEU A 9 3.51 49.13 40.38
N VAL A 10 3.12 48.48 41.46
CA VAL A 10 2.21 47.29 41.39
C VAL A 10 0.78 47.69 40.98
N VAL A 11 0.28 48.85 41.45
CA VAL A 11 -1.04 49.37 41.06
C VAL A 11 -1.02 49.85 39.59
N LEU A 12 0.10 50.46 39.14
CA LEU A 12 0.26 50.85 37.73
C LEU A 12 0.36 49.63 36.80
N ALA A 13 1.07 48.58 37.23
CA ALA A 13 1.16 47.32 36.46
C ALA A 13 -0.20 46.61 36.40
N MET A 14 -0.97 46.60 37.47
CA MET A 14 -2.33 46.03 37.47
C MET A 14 -3.32 46.85 36.63
N ALA A 15 -3.19 48.18 36.61
CA ALA A 15 -4.00 49.08 35.77
C ALA A 15 -3.64 48.91 34.27
N LEU A 16 -2.36 48.71 33.92
CA LEU A 16 -1.91 48.41 32.56
C LEU A 16 -2.39 47.03 32.10
N CYS A 17 -2.34 46.03 32.93
CA CYS A 17 -2.90 44.71 32.64
C CYS A 17 -4.43 44.75 32.47
N GLY A 18 -5.14 45.55 33.26
CA GLY A 18 -6.60 45.76 33.12
C GLY A 18 -6.98 46.49 31.85
N LEU A 19 -6.13 47.42 31.34
CA LEU A 19 -6.37 48.10 30.04
C LEU A 19 -6.15 47.21 28.82
N VAL A 20 -5.23 46.24 28.91
CA VAL A 20 -4.99 45.26 27.85
C VAL A 20 -6.13 44.23 27.75
N LEU A 21 -6.86 44.00 28.85
CA LEU A 21 -8.02 43.13 28.92
C LEU A 21 -9.32 43.78 28.38
N LEU A 22 -9.31 45.12 28.16
CA LEU A 22 -10.45 45.91 27.65
C LEU A 22 -10.28 46.37 26.20
N ALA A 23 -9.16 46.04 25.54
CA ALA A 23 -9.04 46.19 24.10
C ALA A 23 -10.00 45.20 23.40
N PRO A 24 -10.86 45.63 22.46
CA PRO A 24 -11.62 44.70 21.67
C PRO A 24 -10.59 43.79 20.96
N GLY A 25 -10.54 42.54 21.39
CA GLY A 25 -9.70 41.53 20.74
C GLY A 25 -10.06 41.48 19.22
N PRO A 26 -9.10 41.20 18.33
CA PRO A 26 -9.44 40.86 16.97
C PRO A 26 -10.56 39.82 17.03
N ALA A 27 -11.60 40.04 16.25
CA ALA A 27 -12.72 39.10 16.16
C ALA A 27 -12.14 37.66 16.14
N ARG A 28 -12.54 36.84 17.11
CA ARG A 28 -12.22 35.43 17.12
C ARG A 28 -12.65 34.93 15.73
N GLY A 29 -11.71 34.61 14.86
CA GLY A 29 -12.00 33.72 13.75
C GLY A 29 -12.73 32.53 14.38
N GLN A 30 -13.91 32.21 13.95
CA GLN A 30 -14.57 30.97 14.33
C GLN A 30 -13.55 29.87 14.02
N GLU A 31 -13.11 29.14 15.03
CA GLU A 31 -12.34 27.91 14.81
C GLU A 31 -13.23 27.07 13.88
N GLU A 32 -12.69 26.70 12.71
CA GLU A 32 -13.40 25.81 11.79
C GLU A 32 -13.79 24.55 12.57
N PRO A 33 -15.07 24.14 12.52
CA PRO A 33 -15.51 22.97 13.24
C PRO A 33 -14.72 21.74 12.80
N THR A 34 -14.28 20.91 13.72
CA THR A 34 -13.61 19.64 13.40
C THR A 34 -14.46 18.79 12.46
N LEU A 35 -13.85 17.92 11.65
CA LEU A 35 -14.57 17.02 10.73
C LEU A 35 -15.62 16.17 11.47
N GLN A 36 -15.35 15.77 12.71
CA GLN A 36 -16.31 15.07 13.56
C GLN A 36 -17.52 15.94 13.89
N ALA A 37 -17.30 17.19 14.27
CA ALA A 37 -18.40 18.12 14.56
C ALA A 37 -19.21 18.45 13.32
N GLN A 38 -18.58 18.56 12.15
CA GLN A 38 -19.27 18.73 10.86
C GLN A 38 -20.11 17.50 10.52
N ALA A 39 -19.58 16.28 10.67
CA ALA A 39 -20.32 15.04 10.45
C ALA A 39 -21.51 14.90 11.39
N ASP A 40 -21.36 15.24 12.67
CA ASP A 40 -22.45 15.22 13.66
C ASP A 40 -23.56 16.23 13.31
N ASN A 41 -23.21 17.41 12.81
CA ASN A 41 -24.15 18.42 12.35
C ASN A 41 -24.90 17.94 11.09
N LEU A 42 -24.20 17.39 10.11
CA LEU A 42 -24.81 16.81 8.91
C LEU A 42 -25.78 15.69 9.29
N LEU A 43 -25.36 14.77 10.14
CA LEU A 43 -26.19 13.66 10.60
C LEU A 43 -27.47 14.14 11.28
N GLN A 44 -27.42 15.23 12.07
CA GLN A 44 -28.61 15.79 12.70
C GLN A 44 -29.59 16.40 11.71
N THR A 45 -29.16 16.93 10.60
CA THR A 45 -30.01 17.54 9.55
C THR A 45 -30.54 16.51 8.57
N MET A 46 -29.87 15.37 8.39
CA MET A 46 -30.28 14.30 7.47
C MET A 46 -31.57 13.63 7.89
N THR A 47 -32.46 13.38 6.93
CA THR A 47 -33.66 12.55 7.08
C THR A 47 -33.32 11.07 7.22
N VAL A 48 -34.25 10.24 7.67
CA VAL A 48 -34.06 8.79 7.76
C VAL A 48 -33.75 8.16 6.39
N PRO A 49 -34.48 8.51 5.29
CA PRO A 49 -34.14 8.03 3.96
C PRO A 49 -32.70 8.34 3.54
N GLU A 50 -32.22 9.56 3.77
CA GLU A 50 -30.84 9.97 3.47
C GLU A 50 -29.82 9.20 4.29
N ARG A 51 -30.02 9.01 5.60
CA ARG A 51 -29.13 8.21 6.45
C ARG A 51 -29.02 6.77 5.97
N ILE A 52 -30.16 6.13 5.71
CA ILE A 52 -30.18 4.72 5.30
C ILE A 52 -29.52 4.53 3.94
N GLY A 53 -29.80 5.41 2.97
CA GLY A 53 -29.20 5.32 1.64
C GLY A 53 -27.68 5.38 1.68
N GLN A 54 -27.07 6.21 2.55
CA GLN A 54 -25.62 6.35 2.67
C GLN A 54 -24.89 5.04 3.02
N LEU A 55 -25.57 4.04 3.55
CA LEU A 55 -24.98 2.75 3.88
C LEU A 55 -24.64 1.88 2.67
N PHE A 56 -25.15 2.19 1.48
CA PHE A 56 -25.11 1.30 0.31
C PHE A 56 -24.11 1.77 -0.73
N LEU A 57 -23.17 0.89 -1.11
CA LEU A 57 -22.30 0.97 -2.28
C LEU A 57 -22.86 -0.02 -3.30
N VAL A 58 -23.41 0.48 -4.41
CA VAL A 58 -24.16 -0.33 -5.39
C VAL A 58 -23.39 -0.48 -6.69
N THR A 59 -23.73 -1.47 -7.50
CA THR A 59 -23.28 -1.62 -8.90
C THR A 59 -24.44 -1.36 -9.85
N PHE A 60 -24.17 -1.01 -11.09
CA PHE A 60 -25.15 -0.81 -12.16
C PHE A 60 -24.54 -1.15 -13.50
N GLU A 61 -25.35 -1.38 -14.53
CA GLU A 61 -24.92 -1.68 -15.89
C GLU A 61 -24.86 -0.41 -16.75
N GLY A 62 -23.85 -0.36 -17.64
CA GLY A 62 -23.70 0.66 -18.68
C GLY A 62 -22.74 1.79 -18.30
N ASP A 63 -22.34 2.54 -19.34
CA ASP A 63 -21.32 3.57 -19.30
C ASP A 63 -21.87 5.01 -19.19
N ARG A 64 -23.18 5.14 -18.91
CA ARG A 64 -23.90 6.41 -18.75
C ARG A 64 -24.92 6.33 -17.63
N ALA A 65 -25.30 7.47 -17.08
CA ALA A 65 -26.31 7.59 -16.03
C ALA A 65 -27.34 8.67 -16.40
N PRO A 66 -28.21 8.43 -17.41
CA PRO A 66 -29.29 9.36 -17.76
C PRO A 66 -30.29 9.47 -16.60
N ALA A 67 -31.04 10.58 -16.54
CA ALA A 67 -31.97 10.89 -15.43
C ALA A 67 -33.07 9.86 -15.20
N ASP A 68 -33.43 9.09 -16.21
CA ASP A 68 -34.47 8.03 -16.18
C ASP A 68 -33.88 6.63 -15.97
N SER A 69 -32.56 6.51 -15.75
CA SER A 69 -31.91 5.23 -15.52
C SER A 69 -32.16 4.66 -14.12
N PRO A 70 -32.05 3.33 -13.94
CA PRO A 70 -32.18 2.69 -12.64
C PRO A 70 -31.23 3.24 -11.59
N ILE A 71 -29.99 3.58 -11.97
CA ILE A 71 -28.99 4.17 -11.06
C ILE A 71 -29.37 5.61 -10.66
N ALA A 72 -29.91 6.41 -11.57
CA ALA A 72 -30.37 7.75 -11.24
C ALA A 72 -31.53 7.69 -10.21
N ASP A 73 -32.47 6.74 -10.33
CA ASP A 73 -33.51 6.51 -9.35
C ASP A 73 -32.96 6.17 -7.96
N LEU A 74 -31.91 5.28 -7.88
CA LEU A 74 -31.24 4.96 -6.61
C LEU A 74 -30.56 6.19 -5.98
N ILE A 75 -29.96 7.04 -6.79
CA ILE A 75 -29.32 8.27 -6.29
C ILE A 75 -30.35 9.27 -5.80
N LEU A 76 -31.36 9.58 -6.62
CA LEU A 76 -32.32 10.66 -6.36
C LEU A 76 -33.34 10.31 -5.29
N ASN A 77 -33.88 9.07 -5.28
CA ASN A 77 -34.99 8.66 -4.44
C ASN A 77 -34.58 7.77 -3.24
N TYR A 78 -33.44 7.09 -3.37
CA TYR A 78 -32.93 6.21 -2.30
C TYR A 78 -31.68 6.74 -1.62
N HIS A 79 -31.04 7.80 -2.15
CA HIS A 79 -29.91 8.54 -1.56
C HIS A 79 -28.69 7.64 -1.23
N ILE A 80 -28.37 6.73 -2.15
CA ILE A 80 -27.28 5.76 -1.95
C ILE A 80 -25.95 6.44 -1.63
N GLY A 81 -25.09 5.74 -0.86
CA GLY A 81 -23.80 6.25 -0.41
C GLY A 81 -22.71 6.26 -1.47
N GLY A 82 -22.80 5.37 -2.46
CA GLY A 82 -21.82 5.28 -3.53
C GLY A 82 -22.14 4.27 -4.61
N VAL A 83 -21.30 4.26 -5.64
CA VAL A 83 -21.36 3.32 -6.76
C VAL A 83 -19.98 2.69 -6.97
N ALA A 84 -19.93 1.42 -7.39
CA ALA A 84 -18.72 0.76 -7.82
C ALA A 84 -18.76 0.53 -9.32
N LEU A 85 -17.72 0.98 -10.02
CA LEU A 85 -17.55 0.86 -11.46
C LEU A 85 -16.78 -0.41 -11.79
N LEU A 86 -17.36 -1.28 -12.62
CA LEU A 86 -16.82 -2.58 -12.99
C LEU A 86 -16.75 -2.72 -14.50
N SER A 87 -15.68 -3.32 -15.04
CA SER A 87 -15.57 -3.69 -16.46
C SER A 87 -16.66 -4.68 -16.85
N ALA A 88 -16.97 -5.63 -15.97
CA ALA A 88 -18.01 -6.64 -16.20
C ALA A 88 -19.42 -6.04 -16.34
N ASN A 89 -19.65 -4.82 -15.86
CA ASN A 89 -20.92 -4.10 -15.93
C ASN A 89 -20.92 -3.02 -17.03
N ASP A 90 -19.97 -3.06 -17.94
CA ASP A 90 -19.79 -2.07 -18.99
C ASP A 90 -19.67 -0.62 -18.51
N ASN A 91 -19.09 -0.38 -17.31
CA ASN A 91 -18.90 0.97 -16.82
C ASN A 91 -17.64 1.66 -17.38
N LEU A 92 -16.72 0.89 -17.98
CA LEU A 92 -15.38 1.33 -18.39
C LEU A 92 -15.13 1.04 -19.89
N THR A 93 -16.10 1.40 -20.76
CA THR A 93 -16.13 0.98 -22.15
C THR A 93 -15.36 1.89 -23.13
N GLY A 94 -15.13 3.15 -22.73
CA GLY A 94 -14.61 4.17 -23.65
C GLY A 94 -15.53 4.40 -24.85
N TYR A 95 -16.82 4.12 -24.71
CA TYR A 95 -17.80 4.14 -25.83
C TYR A 95 -17.47 3.20 -26.98
N GLY A 96 -16.92 2.03 -26.67
CA GLY A 96 -16.48 1.01 -27.65
C GLY A 96 -15.03 1.13 -28.10
N GLU A 97 -14.33 2.20 -27.67
CA GLU A 97 -12.90 2.42 -27.92
C GLU A 97 -12.18 2.44 -26.56
N PRO A 98 -11.63 1.31 -26.08
CA PRO A 98 -11.10 1.20 -24.72
C PRO A 98 -10.07 2.27 -24.33
N ALA A 99 -9.29 2.79 -25.29
CA ALA A 99 -8.34 3.86 -25.05
C ALA A 99 -8.99 5.18 -24.57
N ASN A 100 -10.29 5.39 -24.87
CA ASN A 100 -11.05 6.55 -24.45
C ASN A 100 -11.72 6.37 -23.06
N ALA A 101 -11.54 5.20 -22.40
CA ALA A 101 -12.18 4.93 -21.12
C ALA A 101 -11.94 6.00 -20.04
N PRO A 102 -10.74 6.61 -19.88
CA PRO A 102 -10.56 7.67 -18.90
C PRO A 102 -11.45 8.92 -19.14
N ALA A 103 -11.67 9.30 -20.39
CA ALA A 103 -12.54 10.43 -20.74
C ALA A 103 -14.02 10.09 -20.49
N GLN A 104 -14.45 8.90 -20.89
CA GLN A 104 -15.80 8.37 -20.65
C GLN A 104 -16.08 8.25 -19.15
N VAL A 105 -15.16 7.71 -18.36
CA VAL A 105 -15.30 7.56 -16.91
C VAL A 105 -15.42 8.93 -16.24
N ARG A 106 -14.62 9.93 -16.64
CA ARG A 106 -14.72 11.29 -16.10
C ARG A 106 -16.10 11.90 -16.35
N GLU A 107 -16.67 11.69 -17.54
CA GLU A 107 -18.02 12.15 -17.87
C GLU A 107 -19.07 11.42 -17.01
N LEU A 108 -18.97 10.10 -16.90
CA LEU A 108 -19.86 9.28 -16.08
C LEU A 108 -19.82 9.70 -14.60
N THR A 109 -18.63 9.84 -14.01
CA THR A 109 -18.46 10.21 -12.60
C THR A 109 -18.98 11.60 -12.31
N ALA A 110 -18.71 12.58 -13.21
CA ALA A 110 -19.24 13.91 -13.09
C ALA A 110 -20.78 13.93 -13.14
N ASN A 111 -21.38 13.09 -14.01
CA ASN A 111 -22.82 12.99 -14.12
C ASN A 111 -23.45 12.34 -12.88
N LEU A 112 -22.87 11.25 -12.36
CA LEU A 112 -23.30 10.62 -11.11
C LEU A 112 -23.23 11.59 -9.92
N GLN A 113 -22.18 12.38 -9.80
CA GLN A 113 -22.04 13.39 -8.74
C GLN A 113 -23.04 14.55 -8.92
N ARG A 114 -23.34 14.98 -10.16
CA ARG A 114 -24.38 16.00 -10.43
C ARG A 114 -25.77 15.51 -9.99
N LEU A 115 -26.11 14.25 -10.28
CA LEU A 115 -27.36 13.64 -9.78
C LEU A 115 -27.42 13.69 -8.25
N ALA A 116 -26.34 13.35 -7.56
CA ALA A 116 -26.31 13.33 -6.10
C ALA A 116 -26.35 14.73 -5.46
N LEU A 117 -25.68 15.72 -6.07
CA LEU A 117 -25.53 17.05 -5.49
C LEU A 117 -26.58 18.05 -5.97
N LEU A 118 -27.00 17.95 -7.23
CA LEU A 118 -27.86 18.93 -7.89
C LEU A 118 -29.22 18.36 -8.30
N GLY A 119 -29.41 17.04 -8.25
CA GLY A 119 -30.64 16.38 -8.60
C GLY A 119 -30.95 16.28 -10.10
N PHE A 120 -29.93 16.50 -10.99
CA PHE A 120 -30.08 16.38 -12.43
C PHE A 120 -28.80 15.90 -13.11
N SER A 121 -28.96 15.31 -14.30
CA SER A 121 -27.83 15.04 -15.22
C SER A 121 -27.87 16.01 -16.38
N GLU A 122 -26.70 16.56 -16.78
CA GLU A 122 -26.59 17.29 -18.06
C GLU A 122 -26.40 16.27 -19.18
N GLU A 123 -27.36 16.19 -20.11
CA GLU A 123 -27.13 15.55 -21.40
C GLU A 123 -26.46 16.55 -22.34
N PRO A 124 -25.33 16.20 -22.99
CA PRO A 124 -24.59 17.12 -23.89
C PRO A 124 -25.40 17.61 -25.12
N ASN A 125 -26.60 17.07 -25.36
CA ASN A 125 -27.43 17.34 -26.51
C ASN A 125 -28.94 17.48 -26.20
N ALA A 126 -29.34 17.95 -25.01
CA ALA A 126 -30.71 18.25 -24.77
C ALA A 126 -31.16 19.36 -25.73
N ALA A 127 -32.10 19.06 -26.62
CA ALA A 127 -32.78 20.09 -27.44
C ALA A 127 -33.41 21.14 -26.48
N PRO A 128 -33.43 22.45 -26.85
CA PRO A 128 -33.97 23.49 -25.99
C PRO A 128 -35.35 23.08 -25.49
N ALA A 129 -35.52 23.12 -24.18
CA ALA A 129 -36.77 22.71 -23.53
C ALA A 129 -37.96 23.49 -24.14
N ASP A 130 -38.97 22.77 -24.55
CA ASP A 130 -40.25 23.36 -24.99
C ASP A 130 -40.97 23.94 -23.76
N ASP A 131 -40.96 25.26 -23.63
CA ASP A 131 -41.60 26.04 -22.55
C ASP A 131 -43.10 25.80 -22.43
N SER A 132 -43.69 24.92 -23.24
CA SER A 132 -45.15 24.64 -23.28
C SER A 132 -45.57 23.45 -22.41
N LEU A 133 -44.64 22.69 -21.79
CA LEU A 133 -44.95 21.56 -20.90
C LEU A 133 -45.10 22.03 -19.44
N PRO A 134 -46.12 21.53 -18.68
CA PRO A 134 -46.22 21.83 -17.27
C PRO A 134 -45.01 21.27 -16.53
N PRO A 135 -44.47 22.00 -15.51
CA PRO A 135 -43.33 21.55 -14.74
C PRO A 135 -43.57 20.15 -14.21
N THR A 136 -42.66 19.25 -14.46
CA THR A 136 -42.59 17.94 -13.82
C THR A 136 -42.65 18.14 -12.31
N PRO A 137 -43.36 17.28 -11.54
CA PRO A 137 -43.40 17.44 -10.10
C PRO A 137 -41.97 17.46 -9.55
N GLU A 138 -41.63 18.58 -8.89
CA GLU A 138 -40.33 18.74 -8.22
C GLU A 138 -40.09 17.51 -7.33
N SER A 139 -39.06 16.76 -7.62
CA SER A 139 -38.52 15.76 -6.68
C SER A 139 -38.32 16.50 -5.35
N PRO A 140 -38.71 15.95 -4.18
CA PRO A 140 -38.49 16.63 -2.91
C PRO A 140 -37.01 16.94 -2.80
N ALA A 141 -36.68 18.24 -2.77
CA ALA A 141 -35.30 18.71 -2.64
C ALA A 141 -34.62 17.96 -1.47
N THR A 142 -33.51 17.29 -1.73
CA THR A 142 -32.73 16.67 -0.68
C THR A 142 -32.34 17.74 0.33
N THR A 143 -32.60 17.49 1.61
CA THR A 143 -32.31 18.47 2.67
C THR A 143 -30.78 18.68 2.78
N VAL A 144 -30.00 17.65 2.42
CA VAL A 144 -28.53 17.65 2.49
C VAL A 144 -27.95 17.00 1.23
N ALA A 145 -27.19 17.75 0.44
CA ALA A 145 -26.47 17.23 -0.72
C ALA A 145 -25.17 16.53 -0.25
N ILE A 146 -25.11 15.21 -0.40
CA ILE A 146 -23.95 14.38 -0.03
C ILE A 146 -23.35 13.74 -1.28
N PRO A 147 -22.06 13.96 -1.60
CA PRO A 147 -21.41 13.35 -2.75
C PRO A 147 -21.34 11.82 -2.62
N LEU A 148 -21.29 11.12 -3.76
CA LEU A 148 -21.14 9.67 -3.82
C LEU A 148 -19.69 9.26 -3.55
N PHE A 149 -19.49 8.11 -2.95
CA PHE A 149 -18.29 7.34 -3.22
C PHE A 149 -18.38 6.76 -4.64
N ILE A 150 -17.34 6.92 -5.43
CA ILE A 150 -17.21 6.29 -6.74
C ILE A 150 -16.01 5.38 -6.68
N ALA A 151 -16.28 4.08 -6.60
CA ALA A 151 -15.29 3.06 -6.30
C ALA A 151 -14.84 2.30 -7.55
N THR A 152 -13.59 1.85 -7.56
CA THR A 152 -13.08 0.83 -8.48
C THR A 152 -11.95 0.06 -7.80
N SER A 153 -11.49 -1.08 -8.38
CA SER A 153 -10.27 -1.78 -8.00
C SER A 153 -9.20 -1.61 -9.08
N ASN A 154 -7.94 -1.61 -8.67
CA ASN A 154 -6.79 -1.63 -9.56
C ASN A 154 -5.64 -2.38 -8.87
N ASP A 155 -5.39 -3.63 -9.30
CA ASP A 155 -4.30 -4.48 -8.83
C ASP A 155 -3.20 -4.64 -9.88
N GLY A 156 -3.05 -3.64 -10.76
CA GLY A 156 -2.13 -3.71 -11.88
C GLY A 156 -2.57 -4.77 -12.91
N ASP A 157 -1.61 -5.47 -13.46
CA ASP A 157 -1.82 -6.52 -14.45
C ASP A 157 -1.93 -7.94 -13.85
N SER A 158 -2.24 -8.05 -12.56
CA SER A 158 -2.43 -9.33 -11.86
C SER A 158 -3.58 -10.13 -12.47
N LEU A 159 -3.38 -11.43 -12.69
CA LEU A 159 -4.44 -12.34 -13.12
C LEU A 159 -4.99 -13.18 -11.96
N PRO A 160 -6.30 -13.42 -11.92
CA PRO A 160 -7.37 -12.88 -12.75
C PRO A 160 -7.58 -11.38 -12.52
N VAL A 161 -7.85 -10.61 -13.57
CA VAL A 161 -8.02 -9.15 -13.49
C VAL A 161 -9.42 -8.82 -12.98
N ASP A 162 -9.51 -8.00 -11.92
CA ASP A 162 -10.81 -7.55 -11.39
C ASP A 162 -11.47 -6.53 -12.34
N ASN A 163 -10.69 -5.57 -12.84
CA ASN A 163 -11.13 -4.56 -13.80
C ASN A 163 -10.07 -4.35 -14.89
N VAL A 164 -10.51 -4.25 -16.13
CA VAL A 164 -9.65 -3.86 -17.27
C VAL A 164 -9.69 -2.35 -17.40
N LEU A 165 -8.64 -1.67 -16.95
CA LEU A 165 -8.52 -0.21 -16.97
C LEU A 165 -7.78 0.24 -18.26
N ALA A 166 -8.37 -0.03 -19.41
CA ALA A 166 -7.82 0.40 -20.69
C ALA A 166 -7.74 1.93 -20.79
N GLY A 167 -6.70 2.46 -21.41
CA GLY A 167 -6.46 3.91 -21.51
C GLY A 167 -5.86 4.56 -20.26
N TYR A 168 -5.72 3.82 -19.16
CA TYR A 168 -4.91 4.21 -18.00
C TYR A 168 -3.49 3.64 -18.13
N THR A 169 -2.58 4.10 -17.29
CA THR A 169 -1.22 3.52 -17.25
C THR A 169 -1.30 2.04 -16.84
N ALA A 170 -0.75 1.17 -17.68
CA ALA A 170 -0.58 -0.24 -17.34
C ALA A 170 0.50 -0.37 -16.25
N VAL A 171 0.09 -0.56 -15.01
CA VAL A 171 1.00 -0.71 -13.87
C VAL A 171 1.33 -2.18 -13.61
N PRO A 172 2.54 -2.48 -13.09
CA PRO A 172 2.95 -3.84 -12.79
C PRO A 172 2.11 -4.47 -11.67
N SER A 173 2.15 -5.79 -11.58
CA SER A 173 1.48 -6.54 -10.52
C SER A 173 2.08 -6.24 -9.14
N ASN A 174 1.30 -6.52 -8.08
CA ASN A 174 1.80 -6.40 -6.71
C ASN A 174 3.01 -7.32 -6.45
N MET A 175 3.01 -8.55 -7.00
CA MET A 175 4.14 -9.49 -6.85
C MET A 175 5.40 -8.99 -7.56
N ALA A 176 5.26 -8.30 -8.70
CA ALA A 176 6.39 -7.64 -9.37
C ALA A 176 7.02 -6.57 -8.48
N LEU A 177 6.19 -5.76 -7.78
CA LEU A 177 6.67 -4.81 -6.78
C LEU A 177 7.34 -5.51 -5.60
N GLY A 178 6.80 -6.64 -5.15
CA GLY A 178 7.38 -7.49 -4.12
C GLY A 178 8.77 -8.00 -4.49
N ALA A 179 8.95 -8.45 -5.73
CA ALA A 179 10.21 -9.00 -6.22
C ALA A 179 11.36 -7.97 -6.30
N THR A 180 11.04 -6.67 -6.23
CA THR A 180 12.05 -5.61 -6.14
C THR A 180 12.59 -5.42 -4.73
N TRP A 181 11.84 -5.81 -3.68
CA TRP A 181 12.12 -5.55 -2.26
C TRP A 181 12.34 -4.05 -1.93
N GLU A 182 11.85 -3.15 -2.78
CA GLU A 182 12.06 -1.70 -2.66
C GLU A 182 10.71 -0.96 -2.51
N PRO A 183 10.35 -0.50 -1.30
CA PRO A 183 9.08 0.19 -1.05
C PRO A 183 8.88 1.47 -1.86
N ALA A 184 9.98 2.12 -2.29
CA ALA A 184 9.89 3.33 -3.10
C ALA A 184 9.20 3.07 -4.45
N TYR A 185 9.34 1.88 -5.01
CA TYR A 185 8.67 1.49 -6.25
C TYR A 185 7.16 1.30 -6.04
N ALA A 186 6.76 0.67 -4.93
CA ALA A 186 5.34 0.54 -4.58
C ALA A 186 4.71 1.93 -4.38
N ARG A 187 5.40 2.87 -3.72
CA ARG A 187 4.95 4.26 -3.57
C ARG A 187 4.78 4.94 -4.92
N ARG A 188 5.75 4.82 -5.84
CA ARG A 188 5.69 5.42 -7.18
C ARG A 188 4.52 4.90 -8.00
N VAL A 189 4.25 3.59 -7.98
CA VAL A 189 3.10 2.98 -8.66
C VAL A 189 1.80 3.49 -8.04
N GLY A 190 1.69 3.50 -6.71
CA GLY A 190 0.56 4.08 -6.00
C GLY A 190 0.30 5.54 -6.37
N GLU A 191 1.35 6.36 -6.53
CA GLU A 191 1.25 7.77 -6.93
C GLU A 191 0.64 7.93 -8.34
N ILE A 192 1.01 7.06 -9.28
CA ILE A 192 0.43 7.06 -10.63
C ILE A 192 -1.04 6.66 -10.58
N VAL A 193 -1.36 5.55 -9.91
CA VAL A 193 -2.75 5.06 -9.74
C VAL A 193 -3.62 6.13 -9.08
N GLY A 194 -3.16 6.71 -7.96
CA GLY A 194 -3.90 7.75 -7.25
C GLY A 194 -4.18 8.98 -8.11
N ARG A 195 -3.19 9.46 -8.86
CA ARG A 195 -3.32 10.60 -9.76
C ARG A 195 -4.33 10.33 -10.88
N GLU A 196 -4.24 9.19 -11.52
CA GLU A 196 -5.07 8.87 -12.70
C GLU A 196 -6.52 8.57 -12.32
N LEU A 197 -6.77 7.84 -11.25
CA LEU A 197 -8.12 7.58 -10.76
C LEU A 197 -8.79 8.87 -10.29
N ALA A 198 -8.10 9.71 -9.51
CA ALA A 198 -8.65 10.99 -9.05
C ALA A 198 -8.95 11.95 -10.21
N ALA A 199 -8.11 11.97 -11.28
CA ALA A 199 -8.34 12.79 -12.47
C ALA A 199 -9.61 12.41 -13.24
N THR A 200 -10.09 11.19 -13.08
CA THR A 200 -11.34 10.71 -13.68
C THR A 200 -12.54 10.74 -12.72
N GLY A 201 -12.38 11.35 -11.53
CA GLY A 201 -13.45 11.50 -10.55
C GLY A 201 -13.72 10.24 -9.71
N ILE A 202 -12.94 9.18 -9.84
CA ILE A 202 -12.95 8.04 -8.93
C ILE A 202 -12.35 8.50 -7.60
N ASN A 203 -13.01 8.21 -6.48
CA ASN A 203 -12.66 8.71 -5.16
C ASN A 203 -12.59 7.63 -4.06
N LEU A 204 -12.71 6.34 -4.44
CA LEU A 204 -12.56 5.19 -3.55
C LEU A 204 -11.85 4.05 -4.31
N LEU A 205 -10.65 3.67 -3.85
CA LEU A 205 -9.91 2.52 -4.34
C LEU A 205 -10.19 1.31 -3.43
N LEU A 206 -10.74 0.23 -4.00
CA LEU A 206 -10.93 -1.07 -3.34
C LEU A 206 -9.65 -1.89 -3.49
N GLY A 207 -8.63 -1.52 -2.73
CA GLY A 207 -7.27 -2.07 -2.78
C GLY A 207 -6.30 -1.23 -1.96
N PRO A 208 -5.00 -1.58 -1.91
CA PRO A 208 -4.42 -2.81 -2.47
C PRO A 208 -4.78 -4.06 -1.67
N SER A 209 -4.53 -5.26 -2.25
CA SER A 209 -4.55 -6.51 -1.49
C SER A 209 -3.37 -6.55 -0.52
N LEU A 210 -3.66 -6.85 0.76
CA LEU A 210 -2.64 -7.04 1.80
C LEU A 210 -2.57 -8.49 2.26
N ASP A 211 -3.04 -9.41 1.44
CA ASP A 211 -2.96 -10.83 1.69
C ASP A 211 -1.52 -11.31 1.68
N VAL A 212 -1.16 -12.17 2.64
CA VAL A 212 0.16 -12.78 2.76
C VAL A 212 0.16 -14.14 2.11
N LEU A 213 0.93 -14.34 1.05
CA LEU A 213 1.07 -15.62 0.35
C LEU A 213 2.23 -16.43 0.94
N GLU A 214 2.14 -16.78 2.25
CA GLU A 214 3.18 -17.52 2.95
C GLU A 214 3.47 -18.87 2.27
N ARG A 215 2.43 -19.55 1.78
CA ARG A 215 2.53 -20.83 1.09
C ARG A 215 1.68 -20.79 -0.17
N PRO A 216 2.29 -20.60 -1.34
CA PRO A 216 1.60 -20.73 -2.61
C PRO A 216 0.88 -22.09 -2.73
N SER A 217 -0.28 -22.08 -3.34
CA SER A 217 -1.11 -23.25 -3.53
C SER A 217 -1.57 -23.36 -4.99
N PRO A 218 -0.65 -23.68 -5.92
CA PRO A 218 -0.89 -23.62 -7.36
C PRO A 218 -2.05 -24.50 -7.85
N LEU A 219 -2.43 -25.53 -7.08
CA LEU A 219 -3.55 -26.42 -7.38
C LEU A 219 -4.88 -25.95 -6.75
N ASN A 220 -4.88 -24.85 -6.01
CA ASN A 220 -6.07 -24.29 -5.38
C ASN A 220 -6.66 -23.21 -6.29
N GLU A 221 -7.93 -23.35 -6.64
CA GLU A 221 -8.65 -22.29 -7.39
C GLU A 221 -8.72 -20.94 -6.68
N GLY A 222 -8.48 -20.90 -5.36
CA GLY A 222 -8.41 -19.70 -4.54
C GLY A 222 -7.01 -19.12 -4.41
N ASP A 223 -6.03 -19.63 -5.17
CA ASP A 223 -4.67 -19.09 -5.13
C ASP A 223 -4.64 -17.59 -5.47
N LEU A 224 -3.78 -16.84 -4.78
CA LEU A 224 -3.73 -15.37 -4.91
C LEU A 224 -3.03 -14.91 -6.18
N GLY A 225 -2.20 -15.77 -6.78
CA GLY A 225 -1.38 -15.35 -7.92
C GLY A 225 -0.56 -14.10 -7.61
N THR A 226 -0.47 -13.22 -8.58
CA THR A 226 0.31 -11.96 -8.49
C THR A 226 -0.40 -10.82 -7.75
N HIS A 227 -1.59 -11.05 -7.15
CA HIS A 227 -2.26 -10.06 -6.30
C HIS A 227 -1.55 -9.80 -4.97
N ALA A 228 -0.79 -10.79 -4.46
CA ALA A 228 -0.01 -10.63 -3.23
C ALA A 228 1.31 -9.89 -3.51
N PHE A 229 1.69 -8.96 -2.62
CA PHE A 229 3.02 -8.35 -2.68
C PHE A 229 4.10 -9.39 -2.33
N SER A 230 3.88 -10.14 -1.24
CA SER A 230 4.86 -11.09 -0.73
C SER A 230 4.20 -12.18 0.11
N GLY A 231 4.96 -13.26 0.36
CA GLY A 231 4.67 -14.27 1.37
C GLY A 231 5.20 -13.91 2.77
N ASP A 232 5.95 -12.81 2.90
CA ASP A 232 6.42 -12.31 4.18
C ASP A 232 5.50 -11.21 4.71
N PRO A 233 4.97 -11.34 5.96
CA PRO A 233 4.01 -10.38 6.52
C PRO A 233 4.57 -8.96 6.70
N TYR A 234 5.85 -8.86 7.07
CA TYR A 234 6.53 -7.57 7.27
C TYR A 234 6.66 -6.84 5.94
N TRP A 235 7.18 -7.52 4.90
CA TRP A 235 7.37 -6.94 3.57
C TRP A 235 6.04 -6.61 2.90
N THR A 236 5.01 -7.45 3.03
CA THR A 236 3.64 -7.12 2.57
C THR A 236 3.13 -5.85 3.23
N GLY A 237 3.34 -5.70 4.55
CA GLY A 237 2.96 -4.50 5.29
C GLY A 237 3.73 -3.25 4.86
N LEU A 238 5.03 -3.36 4.63
CA LEU A 238 5.91 -2.26 4.24
C LEU A 238 5.59 -1.75 2.83
N LEU A 239 5.45 -2.67 1.86
CA LEU A 239 5.09 -2.36 0.48
C LEU A 239 3.67 -1.80 0.38
N GLY A 240 2.70 -2.44 1.06
CA GLY A 240 1.33 -1.96 1.11
C GLY A 240 1.22 -0.55 1.69
N ARG A 241 1.96 -0.26 2.74
CA ARG A 241 2.04 1.05 3.37
C ARG A 241 2.61 2.11 2.41
N ALA A 242 3.69 1.78 1.70
CA ALA A 242 4.29 2.65 0.71
C ALA A 242 3.35 2.90 -0.48
N TYR A 243 2.63 1.87 -0.93
CA TYR A 243 1.62 1.99 -1.98
C TYR A 243 0.48 2.95 -1.56
N VAL A 244 -0.06 2.80 -0.33
CA VAL A 244 -1.10 3.69 0.23
C VAL A 244 -0.61 5.13 0.27
N GLU A 245 0.63 5.37 0.73
CA GLU A 245 1.26 6.69 0.73
C GLU A 245 1.32 7.28 -0.67
N GLY A 246 1.70 6.47 -1.66
CA GLY A 246 1.72 6.86 -3.06
C GLY A 246 0.34 7.27 -3.57
N VAL A 247 -0.70 6.47 -3.32
CA VAL A 247 -2.08 6.76 -3.75
C VAL A 247 -2.56 8.09 -3.18
N HIS A 248 -2.36 8.34 -1.88
CA HIS A 248 -2.74 9.61 -1.26
C HIS A 248 -1.96 10.80 -1.81
N SER A 249 -0.64 10.63 -2.02
CA SER A 249 0.21 11.67 -2.61
C SER A 249 -0.23 12.02 -4.03
N GLY A 250 -0.40 11.00 -4.89
CA GLY A 250 -0.79 11.17 -6.29
C GLY A 250 -2.17 11.80 -6.48
N SER A 251 -3.13 11.42 -5.62
CA SER A 251 -4.50 11.95 -5.64
C SER A 251 -4.67 13.28 -4.89
N ALA A 252 -3.61 13.81 -4.29
CA ALA A 252 -3.70 14.93 -3.34
C ALA A 252 -4.72 14.65 -2.21
N SER A 253 -4.76 13.40 -1.72
CA SER A 253 -5.72 12.87 -0.73
C SER A 253 -7.20 12.95 -1.15
N ARG A 254 -7.47 12.99 -2.45
CA ARG A 254 -8.82 12.93 -3.02
C ARG A 254 -9.30 11.51 -3.35
N LEU A 255 -8.60 10.50 -2.91
CA LEU A 255 -8.92 9.09 -3.09
C LEU A 255 -8.84 8.36 -1.73
N ILE A 256 -9.95 7.80 -1.29
CA ILE A 256 -10.02 6.90 -0.13
C ILE A 256 -9.37 5.57 -0.51
N VAL A 257 -8.53 5.03 0.35
CA VAL A 257 -7.88 3.73 0.16
C VAL A 257 -8.50 2.70 1.11
N ALA A 258 -9.16 1.70 0.53
CA ALA A 258 -9.77 0.57 1.26
C ALA A 258 -8.90 -0.68 1.10
N ALA A 259 -7.94 -0.88 1.99
CA ALA A 259 -7.07 -2.06 1.96
C ALA A 259 -7.88 -3.36 2.10
N ARG A 260 -7.62 -4.34 1.23
CA ARG A 260 -8.35 -5.62 1.16
C ARG A 260 -7.39 -6.80 1.35
N SER A 261 -7.78 -7.93 1.68
CA SER A 261 -9.04 -8.61 2.01
C SER A 261 -9.06 -8.84 3.53
N PHE A 262 -9.45 -7.84 4.31
CA PHE A 262 -9.40 -7.91 5.78
C PHE A 262 -10.29 -9.04 6.32
N PRO A 263 -9.84 -9.85 7.27
CA PRO A 263 -8.58 -9.81 8.03
C PRO A 263 -7.43 -10.66 7.41
N GLY A 264 -7.47 -10.97 6.13
CA GLY A 264 -6.47 -11.73 5.37
C GLY A 264 -6.97 -13.11 4.95
N LYS A 265 -6.83 -13.45 3.67
CA LYS A 265 -7.29 -14.74 3.08
C LYS A 265 -6.15 -15.61 2.55
N GLY A 266 -4.88 -15.18 2.68
CA GLY A 266 -3.74 -15.82 2.02
C GLY A 266 -3.56 -17.31 2.28
N SER A 267 -3.98 -17.80 3.47
CA SER A 267 -3.95 -19.22 3.81
C SER A 267 -5.33 -19.89 3.79
N SER A 268 -6.25 -19.39 2.95
CA SER A 268 -7.58 -19.99 2.80
C SER A 268 -7.52 -21.40 2.17
N ASP A 269 -8.45 -22.27 2.56
CA ASP A 269 -8.49 -23.66 2.10
C ASP A 269 -9.29 -23.84 0.80
N ARG A 270 -9.90 -22.76 0.26
CA ARG A 270 -10.73 -22.78 -0.97
C ARG A 270 -11.01 -21.37 -1.49
N PRO A 271 -11.55 -21.23 -2.73
CA PRO A 271 -11.93 -19.93 -3.30
C PRO A 271 -12.99 -19.20 -2.46
N VAL A 272 -12.72 -17.94 -2.11
CA VAL A 272 -13.64 -17.12 -1.29
C VAL A 272 -14.93 -16.76 -2.01
N ASP A 273 -14.92 -16.75 -3.35
CA ASP A 273 -16.09 -16.40 -4.15
C ASP A 273 -17.06 -17.57 -4.33
N GLU A 274 -16.59 -18.81 -4.23
CA GLU A 274 -17.39 -20.01 -4.41
C GLU A 274 -17.97 -20.55 -3.09
N GLU A 275 -17.16 -20.63 -2.04
CA GLU A 275 -17.55 -21.08 -0.72
C GLU A 275 -16.85 -20.26 0.35
N VAL A 276 -17.49 -20.11 1.53
CA VAL A 276 -16.85 -19.46 2.68
C VAL A 276 -15.67 -20.31 3.17
N PRO A 277 -14.41 -19.90 2.95
CA PRO A 277 -13.24 -20.67 3.33
C PRO A 277 -12.96 -20.57 4.83
N THR A 278 -12.00 -21.38 5.30
CA THR A 278 -11.58 -21.38 6.71
C THR A 278 -10.07 -21.26 6.84
N VAL A 279 -9.62 -20.22 7.54
CA VAL A 279 -8.22 -20.09 7.96
C VAL A 279 -8.03 -20.80 9.29
N ARG A 280 -7.15 -21.82 9.31
CA ARG A 280 -6.93 -22.70 10.45
C ARG A 280 -5.65 -22.32 11.20
N ARG A 281 -5.65 -21.13 11.82
CA ARG A 281 -4.52 -20.60 12.60
C ARG A 281 -4.96 -20.16 13.99
N SER A 282 -4.04 -20.18 14.96
CA SER A 282 -4.27 -19.56 16.27
C SER A 282 -4.37 -18.03 16.14
N LEU A 283 -4.89 -17.37 17.19
CA LEU A 283 -4.97 -15.91 17.21
C LEU A 283 -3.58 -15.25 17.13
N GLU A 284 -2.58 -15.83 17.81
CA GLU A 284 -1.20 -15.33 17.77
C GLU A 284 -0.61 -15.46 16.36
N GLN A 285 -0.83 -16.58 15.68
CA GLN A 285 -0.39 -16.75 14.30
C GLN A 285 -1.09 -15.76 13.35
N LEU A 286 -2.41 -15.56 13.52
CA LEU A 286 -3.16 -14.57 12.74
C LEU A 286 -2.59 -13.17 12.93
N LYS A 287 -2.25 -12.78 14.16
CA LYS A 287 -1.64 -11.46 14.44
C LYS A 287 -0.27 -11.31 13.80
N GLN A 288 0.52 -12.37 13.75
CA GLN A 288 1.87 -12.35 13.19
C GLN A 288 1.90 -12.41 11.67
N ILE A 289 0.90 -13.00 11.04
CA ILE A 289 0.89 -13.29 9.60
C ILE A 289 -0.19 -12.47 8.92
N GLU A 290 -1.46 -12.92 8.98
CA GLU A 290 -2.53 -12.31 8.18
C GLU A 290 -2.87 -10.88 8.61
N LEU A 291 -2.87 -10.58 9.91
CA LEU A 291 -3.21 -9.24 10.42
C LEU A 291 -2.04 -8.27 10.41
N ALA A 292 -0.80 -8.74 10.35
CA ALA A 292 0.38 -7.89 10.45
C ALA A 292 0.44 -6.78 9.37
N PRO A 293 0.13 -7.03 8.08
CA PRO A 293 0.08 -5.98 7.07
C PRO A 293 -1.03 -4.95 7.34
N PHE A 294 -2.18 -5.38 7.86
CA PHE A 294 -3.27 -4.47 8.23
C PHE A 294 -2.91 -3.61 9.44
N PHE A 295 -2.18 -4.15 10.42
CA PHE A 295 -1.60 -3.35 11.51
C PHE A 295 -0.65 -2.29 10.97
N ALA A 296 0.18 -2.64 9.98
CA ALA A 296 1.13 -1.71 9.38
C ALA A 296 0.43 -0.50 8.74
N VAL A 297 -0.65 -0.70 7.99
CA VAL A 297 -1.39 0.39 7.31
C VAL A 297 -2.38 1.14 8.20
N THR A 298 -2.63 0.70 9.45
CA THR A 298 -3.56 1.37 10.38
C THR A 298 -2.89 1.90 11.64
N ARG A 299 -1.56 1.78 11.76
CA ARG A 299 -0.82 2.12 12.99
C ARG A 299 -0.75 3.61 13.29
N ASP A 300 -0.76 4.46 12.24
CA ASP A 300 -0.65 5.90 12.39
C ASP A 300 -2.03 6.56 12.49
N LEU A 301 -2.06 7.87 12.71
CA LEU A 301 -3.30 8.63 12.76
C LEU A 301 -4.03 8.58 11.41
N LEU A 302 -5.34 8.45 11.47
CA LEU A 302 -6.19 8.48 10.30
C LEU A 302 -6.04 9.82 9.56
N GLY A 303 -5.77 9.78 8.25
CA GLY A 303 -5.41 10.94 7.44
C GLY A 303 -3.90 11.17 7.30
N SER A 304 -3.05 10.35 7.95
CA SER A 304 -1.62 10.29 7.61
C SER A 304 -1.45 9.65 6.22
N PRO A 305 -0.50 10.13 5.40
CA PRO A 305 -0.39 9.67 4.00
C PRO A 305 -0.27 8.16 3.83
N ALA A 306 0.44 7.47 4.74
CA ALA A 306 0.66 6.04 4.68
C ALA A 306 -0.38 5.21 5.46
N THR A 307 -1.53 5.81 5.84
CA THR A 307 -2.59 5.15 6.61
C THR A 307 -3.80 4.91 5.74
N ALA A 308 -4.25 3.65 5.64
CA ALA A 308 -5.47 3.30 4.94
C ALA A 308 -6.70 3.93 5.62
N ASP A 309 -7.60 4.50 4.83
CA ASP A 309 -8.83 5.13 5.31
C ASP A 309 -9.90 4.11 5.67
N ALA A 310 -9.90 2.99 4.97
CA ALA A 310 -10.87 1.92 5.10
C ALA A 310 -10.20 0.55 5.04
N LEU A 311 -10.89 -0.45 5.60
CA LEU A 311 -10.59 -1.87 5.40
C LEU A 311 -11.80 -2.54 4.75
N LEU A 312 -11.57 -3.29 3.66
CA LEU A 312 -12.58 -4.09 2.99
C LEU A 312 -12.54 -5.50 3.56
N THR A 313 -13.65 -5.93 4.18
CA THR A 313 -13.75 -7.25 4.82
C THR A 313 -13.94 -8.34 3.76
N THR A 314 -13.46 -9.56 4.07
CA THR A 314 -13.69 -10.74 3.23
C THR A 314 -14.57 -11.78 3.92
N HIS A 315 -15.28 -12.62 3.15
CA HIS A 315 -16.23 -13.64 3.65
C HIS A 315 -15.48 -14.93 4.03
N ILE A 316 -14.80 -14.91 5.20
CA ILE A 316 -13.91 -15.98 5.63
C ILE A 316 -14.14 -16.33 7.10
N ARG A 317 -13.90 -17.59 7.49
CA ARG A 317 -13.95 -18.08 8.86
C ARG A 317 -12.56 -18.20 9.45
N TYR A 318 -12.41 -17.85 10.73
CA TYR A 318 -11.15 -17.92 11.45
C TYR A 318 -11.24 -18.80 12.69
N GLN A 319 -10.55 -19.95 12.68
CA GLN A 319 -10.57 -20.89 13.81
C GLN A 319 -10.04 -20.25 15.10
N GLY A 320 -9.02 -19.42 15.02
CA GLY A 320 -8.41 -18.76 16.18
C GLY A 320 -9.33 -17.79 16.93
N PHE A 321 -10.37 -17.26 16.27
CA PHE A 321 -11.38 -16.37 16.89
C PHE A 321 -12.69 -17.07 17.18
N GLN A 322 -13.17 -17.88 16.22
CA GLN A 322 -14.52 -18.43 16.24
C GLN A 322 -14.53 -19.85 16.83
N GLY A 323 -13.36 -20.39 17.19
CA GLY A 323 -13.23 -21.68 17.83
C GLY A 323 -13.58 -22.85 16.90
N ASN A 324 -14.57 -23.68 17.28
CA ASN A 324 -14.93 -24.85 16.49
C ASN A 324 -15.80 -24.47 15.29
N ILE A 325 -15.18 -24.40 14.11
CA ILE A 325 -15.84 -24.01 12.85
C ILE A 325 -16.79 -25.13 12.40
N ARG A 326 -18.01 -24.73 12.06
CA ARG A 326 -19.06 -25.57 11.46
C ARG A 326 -19.53 -24.91 10.15
N ALA A 327 -20.27 -25.65 9.34
CA ALA A 327 -20.90 -25.10 8.14
C ALA A 327 -21.81 -23.90 8.46
N THR A 328 -22.44 -23.89 9.63
CA THR A 328 -23.32 -22.80 10.11
C THR A 328 -22.59 -21.67 10.82
N THR A 329 -21.26 -21.73 10.98
CA THR A 329 -20.49 -20.62 11.53
C THR A 329 -20.48 -19.48 10.49
N ALA A 330 -20.95 -18.30 10.88
CA ALA A 330 -20.93 -17.16 9.97
C ALA A 330 -19.49 -16.73 9.62
N PRO A 331 -19.22 -16.22 8.41
CA PRO A 331 -17.92 -15.61 8.12
C PRO A 331 -17.73 -14.37 8.99
N VAL A 332 -16.46 -14.00 9.24
CA VAL A 332 -16.11 -12.85 10.10
C VAL A 332 -16.83 -11.57 9.69
N SER A 333 -16.96 -11.33 8.38
CA SER A 333 -17.66 -10.17 7.81
C SER A 333 -19.15 -10.09 8.15
N LEU A 334 -19.77 -11.21 8.58
CA LEU A 334 -21.18 -11.32 8.94
C LEU A 334 -21.40 -11.72 10.41
N ASP A 335 -20.32 -11.88 11.17
CA ASP A 335 -20.33 -12.28 12.59
C ASP A 335 -20.02 -11.08 13.50
N PRO A 336 -21.02 -10.54 14.22
CA PRO A 336 -20.82 -9.37 15.10
C PRO A 336 -19.79 -9.62 16.19
N GLN A 337 -19.71 -10.82 16.73
CA GLN A 337 -18.77 -11.13 17.80
C GLN A 337 -17.33 -11.21 17.27
N ALA A 338 -17.14 -11.83 16.13
CA ALA A 338 -15.82 -11.99 15.52
C ALA A 338 -15.25 -10.65 15.03
N LEU A 339 -16.00 -9.91 14.21
CA LEU A 339 -15.52 -8.66 13.63
C LEU A 339 -15.28 -7.57 14.70
N ASN A 340 -16.20 -7.41 15.65
CA ASN A 340 -15.99 -6.45 16.74
C ASN A 340 -14.81 -6.83 17.64
N SER A 341 -14.54 -8.12 17.87
CA SER A 341 -13.36 -8.55 18.63
C SER A 341 -12.06 -8.22 17.92
N LEU A 342 -12.03 -8.33 16.59
CA LEU A 342 -10.89 -7.90 15.76
C LEU A 342 -10.67 -6.40 15.83
N LEU A 343 -11.74 -5.62 15.61
CA LEU A 343 -11.65 -4.15 15.61
C LEU A 343 -11.36 -3.56 16.99
N ALA A 344 -11.58 -4.33 18.07
CA ALA A 344 -11.23 -3.95 19.43
C ALA A 344 -9.77 -4.28 19.80
N LEU A 345 -9.01 -4.96 18.94
CA LEU A 345 -7.58 -5.16 19.19
C LEU A 345 -6.86 -3.82 19.37
N PRO A 346 -5.89 -3.75 20.31
CA PRO A 346 -5.15 -2.49 20.59
C PRO A 346 -4.53 -1.85 19.35
N GLU A 347 -4.20 -2.65 18.36
CA GLU A 347 -3.60 -2.25 17.09
C GLU A 347 -4.60 -1.50 16.18
N PHE A 348 -5.89 -1.88 16.17
CA PHE A 348 -6.93 -1.26 15.34
C PHE A 348 -7.78 -0.22 16.07
N ALA A 349 -7.96 -0.36 17.38
CA ALA A 349 -8.89 0.48 18.15
C ALA A 349 -8.63 1.99 18.01
N PRO A 350 -7.38 2.50 18.02
CA PRO A 350 -7.10 3.91 17.81
C PRO A 350 -7.55 4.41 16.43
N TRP A 351 -7.21 3.69 15.36
CA TRP A 351 -7.62 4.00 13.99
C TRP A 351 -9.15 3.99 13.84
N ARG A 352 -9.81 2.95 14.38
CA ARG A 352 -11.27 2.82 14.34
C ARG A 352 -11.99 3.97 15.09
N SER A 353 -11.46 4.37 16.24
CA SER A 353 -12.03 5.47 17.05
C SER A 353 -11.96 6.83 16.37
N GLN A 354 -11.01 7.04 15.48
CA GLN A 354 -10.83 8.25 14.67
C GLN A 354 -11.75 8.30 13.45
N GLY A 355 -12.50 7.23 13.16
CA GLY A 355 -13.42 7.15 12.03
C GLY A 355 -12.97 6.24 10.89
N GLY A 356 -12.00 5.35 11.13
CA GLY A 356 -11.61 4.32 10.16
C GLY A 356 -12.83 3.53 9.67
N LEU A 357 -13.00 3.42 8.35
CA LEU A 357 -14.20 2.87 7.71
C LEU A 357 -14.06 1.36 7.50
N ILE A 358 -15.14 0.61 7.69
CA ILE A 358 -15.21 -0.82 7.32
C ILE A 358 -16.20 -0.98 6.19
N ILE A 359 -15.73 -1.54 5.08
CA ILE A 359 -16.55 -1.83 3.90
C ILE A 359 -16.74 -3.34 3.81
N SER A 360 -17.95 -3.82 3.57
CA SER A 360 -18.17 -5.24 3.31
C SER A 360 -17.59 -5.64 1.95
N ASP A 361 -17.19 -6.89 1.78
CA ASP A 361 -17.04 -7.47 0.45
C ASP A 361 -18.43 -7.64 -0.21
N ARG A 362 -18.44 -8.08 -1.48
CA ARG A 362 -19.66 -8.27 -2.30
C ARG A 362 -20.66 -9.15 -1.58
N LEU A 363 -21.77 -8.54 -1.12
CA LEU A 363 -22.79 -9.25 -0.34
C LEU A 363 -23.64 -10.21 -1.17
N GLY A 364 -23.58 -10.14 -2.49
CA GLY A 364 -24.16 -11.11 -3.40
C GLY A 364 -23.17 -12.14 -3.93
N ALA A 365 -22.00 -12.32 -3.31
CA ALA A 365 -21.08 -13.38 -3.68
C ALA A 365 -21.72 -14.77 -3.51
N ARG A 366 -21.44 -15.70 -4.44
CA ARG A 366 -21.98 -17.07 -4.40
C ARG A 366 -21.69 -17.79 -3.09
N SER A 367 -20.54 -17.51 -2.45
CA SER A 367 -20.22 -18.04 -1.12
C SER A 367 -21.19 -17.56 -0.04
N VAL A 368 -21.68 -16.31 -0.13
CA VAL A 368 -22.69 -15.75 0.78
C VAL A 368 -24.06 -16.38 0.48
N GLU A 369 -24.45 -16.51 -0.79
CA GLU A 369 -25.69 -17.19 -1.18
C GLU A 369 -25.73 -18.62 -0.59
N ARG A 370 -24.68 -19.42 -0.82
CA ARG A 370 -24.57 -20.78 -0.31
C ARG A 370 -24.54 -20.87 1.22
N PHE A 371 -23.99 -19.86 1.88
CA PHE A 371 -24.00 -19.80 3.34
C PHE A 371 -25.40 -19.65 3.93
N TYR A 372 -26.26 -18.82 3.29
CA TYR A 372 -27.65 -18.58 3.76
C TYR A 372 -28.62 -19.64 3.25
N ASP A 373 -28.45 -20.13 2.03
CA ASP A 373 -29.22 -21.22 1.42
C ASP A 373 -28.34 -22.12 0.56
N ASP A 374 -27.97 -23.28 1.11
CA ASP A 374 -27.16 -24.31 0.44
C ASP A 374 -27.87 -24.91 -0.78
N THR A 375 -29.21 -24.78 -0.84
CA THR A 375 -30.02 -25.23 -1.98
C THR A 375 -30.15 -24.20 -3.09
N GLN A 376 -29.67 -22.97 -2.87
CA GLN A 376 -29.67 -21.84 -3.82
C GLN A 376 -31.05 -21.58 -4.46
N ARG A 377 -32.11 -21.58 -3.65
CA ARG A 377 -33.48 -21.30 -4.09
C ARG A 377 -33.95 -19.89 -3.76
N GLU A 378 -33.41 -19.32 -2.67
CA GLU A 378 -33.78 -18.01 -2.17
C GLU A 378 -32.52 -17.23 -1.78
N PHE A 379 -32.50 -15.96 -2.09
CA PHE A 379 -31.47 -15.04 -1.60
C PHE A 379 -32.09 -14.07 -0.57
N PRO A 380 -31.82 -14.25 0.74
CA PRO A 380 -32.46 -13.46 1.78
C PRO A 380 -31.76 -12.08 1.93
N HIS A 381 -31.80 -11.26 0.89
CA HIS A 381 -31.10 -9.97 0.74
C HIS A 381 -31.21 -9.05 1.97
N ARG A 382 -32.42 -8.92 2.57
CA ARG A 382 -32.63 -8.10 3.78
C ARG A 382 -31.82 -8.62 4.97
N GLN A 383 -31.74 -9.95 5.13
CA GLN A 383 -31.01 -10.57 6.23
C GLN A 383 -29.51 -10.45 6.04
N VAL A 384 -29.02 -10.71 4.83
CA VAL A 384 -27.62 -10.57 4.46
C VAL A 384 -27.11 -9.17 4.76
N ALA A 385 -27.79 -8.12 4.26
CA ALA A 385 -27.40 -6.74 4.50
C ALA A 385 -27.47 -6.35 5.99
N LYS A 386 -28.52 -6.81 6.70
CA LYS A 386 -28.68 -6.57 8.14
C LYS A 386 -27.52 -7.19 8.93
N ASP A 387 -27.21 -8.47 8.66
CA ASP A 387 -26.18 -9.19 9.39
C ASP A 387 -24.81 -8.57 9.13
N ALA A 388 -24.51 -8.13 7.88
CA ALA A 388 -23.31 -7.38 7.55
C ALA A 388 -23.20 -6.04 8.32
N LEU A 389 -24.29 -5.24 8.38
CA LEU A 389 -24.30 -3.99 9.14
C LEU A 389 -24.07 -4.23 10.64
N LEU A 390 -24.79 -5.20 11.20
CA LEU A 390 -24.71 -5.53 12.63
C LEU A 390 -23.35 -6.16 13.00
N ALA A 391 -22.68 -6.85 12.05
CA ALA A 391 -21.33 -7.35 12.25
C ALA A 391 -20.31 -6.24 12.50
N GLY A 392 -20.51 -5.04 11.93
CA GLY A 392 -19.63 -3.91 12.11
C GLY A 392 -19.20 -3.22 10.82
N ASN A 393 -19.67 -3.69 9.64
CA ASN A 393 -19.44 -2.98 8.39
C ASN A 393 -20.21 -1.67 8.37
N ASP A 394 -19.60 -0.60 7.93
CA ASP A 394 -20.22 0.73 7.84
C ASP A 394 -20.80 0.99 6.46
N LEU A 395 -20.12 0.55 5.39
CA LEU A 395 -20.57 0.64 4.01
C LEU A 395 -20.79 -0.76 3.45
N LEU A 396 -21.98 -1.02 2.90
CA LEU A 396 -22.43 -2.31 2.41
C LEU A 396 -22.23 -2.38 0.89
N TYR A 397 -21.32 -3.19 0.41
CA TYR A 397 -21.06 -3.39 -1.00
C TYR A 397 -22.02 -4.43 -1.57
N VAL A 398 -23.10 -3.95 -2.22
CA VAL A 398 -24.22 -4.76 -2.71
C VAL A 398 -24.08 -5.05 -4.21
N ALA A 399 -22.98 -5.68 -4.61
CA ALA A 399 -22.77 -6.22 -5.96
C ALA A 399 -23.35 -7.63 -6.06
N ASN A 400 -23.87 -8.00 -7.23
CA ASN A 400 -24.50 -9.28 -7.54
C ASN A 400 -25.63 -9.63 -6.52
N PHE A 401 -26.38 -8.61 -6.08
CA PHE A 401 -27.27 -8.70 -4.93
C PHE A 401 -28.62 -9.36 -5.25
N ALA A 402 -28.55 -10.51 -5.93
CA ALA A 402 -29.70 -11.35 -6.27
C ALA A 402 -29.23 -12.81 -6.40
N LEU A 403 -30.14 -13.74 -6.56
CA LEU A 403 -29.81 -15.16 -6.66
C LEU A 403 -29.16 -15.49 -8.00
N GLY A 404 -27.97 -16.09 -7.94
CA GLY A 404 -27.25 -16.54 -9.14
C GLY A 404 -26.91 -15.42 -10.11
N ASP A 405 -26.97 -15.70 -11.41
CA ASP A 405 -26.70 -14.75 -12.50
C ASP A 405 -27.97 -13.93 -12.85
N ALA A 406 -28.67 -13.41 -11.83
CA ALA A 406 -29.85 -12.60 -12.05
C ALA A 406 -29.51 -11.26 -12.73
N ASP A 407 -30.44 -10.78 -13.57
CA ASP A 407 -30.29 -9.51 -14.27
C ASP A 407 -30.24 -8.29 -13.32
N GLU A 408 -29.83 -7.15 -13.86
CA GLU A 408 -29.74 -5.88 -13.12
C GLU A 408 -31.10 -5.51 -12.46
N ALA A 409 -32.22 -5.76 -13.13
CA ALA A 409 -33.53 -5.40 -12.61
C ALA A 409 -33.89 -6.14 -11.32
N ALA A 410 -33.52 -7.41 -11.21
CA ALA A 410 -33.69 -8.20 -9.99
C ALA A 410 -32.77 -7.70 -8.87
N GLN A 411 -31.48 -7.40 -9.17
CA GLN A 411 -30.55 -6.82 -8.21
C GLN A 411 -31.05 -5.48 -7.68
N MET A 412 -31.46 -4.57 -8.57
CA MET A 412 -32.00 -3.26 -8.20
C MET A 412 -33.27 -3.37 -7.36
N THR A 413 -34.13 -4.35 -7.64
CA THR A 413 -35.32 -4.63 -6.84
C THR A 413 -34.96 -5.01 -5.42
N ASN A 414 -33.98 -5.90 -5.23
CA ASN A 414 -33.54 -6.34 -3.90
C ASN A 414 -32.84 -5.21 -3.14
N VAL A 415 -32.05 -4.36 -3.81
CA VAL A 415 -31.44 -3.17 -3.21
C VAL A 415 -32.51 -2.22 -2.69
N LYS A 416 -33.48 -1.84 -3.53
CA LYS A 416 -34.58 -0.94 -3.16
C LYS A 416 -35.40 -1.49 -2.01
N ASP A 417 -35.75 -2.76 -2.08
CA ASP A 417 -36.52 -3.46 -1.04
C ASP A 417 -35.74 -3.50 0.29
N THR A 418 -34.45 -3.76 0.26
CA THR A 418 -33.59 -3.73 1.45
C THR A 418 -33.53 -2.34 2.07
N ILE A 419 -33.36 -1.27 1.27
CA ILE A 419 -33.34 0.12 1.74
C ILE A 419 -34.66 0.48 2.41
N VAL A 420 -35.78 0.14 1.78
CA VAL A 420 -37.13 0.39 2.35
C VAL A 420 -37.30 -0.33 3.69
N TRP A 421 -36.90 -1.60 3.75
CA TRP A 421 -36.98 -2.38 4.98
C TRP A 421 -36.04 -1.83 6.09
N PHE A 422 -34.86 -1.31 5.73
CA PHE A 422 -33.97 -0.65 6.69
C PHE A 422 -34.56 0.63 7.25
N ARG A 423 -35.30 1.44 6.42
CA ARG A 423 -36.04 2.64 6.87
C ARG A 423 -37.13 2.31 7.91
N GLU A 424 -37.89 1.24 7.68
CA GLU A 424 -38.89 0.77 8.62
C GLU A 424 -38.26 0.28 9.93
N ARG A 425 -37.19 -0.48 9.83
CA ARG A 425 -36.47 -1.02 10.98
C ARG A 425 -35.78 0.07 11.82
N TYR A 426 -35.24 1.08 11.19
CA TYR A 426 -34.68 2.25 11.86
C TYR A 426 -35.68 2.95 12.77
N GLY A 427 -36.93 3.07 12.35
CA GLY A 427 -37.99 3.67 13.16
C GLY A 427 -38.49 2.81 14.32
N THR A 428 -38.20 1.49 14.33
CA THR A 428 -38.78 0.53 15.27
C THR A 428 -37.78 -0.15 16.20
N ASP A 429 -36.46 -0.16 15.84
CA ASP A 429 -35.42 -0.84 16.59
C ASP A 429 -34.32 0.16 17.00
N PRO A 430 -34.26 0.62 18.27
CA PRO A 430 -33.28 1.59 18.75
C PRO A 430 -31.82 1.10 18.63
N THR A 431 -31.55 -0.22 18.74
CA THR A 431 -30.21 -0.76 18.59
C THR A 431 -29.76 -0.69 17.14
N PHE A 432 -30.64 -1.00 16.22
CA PHE A 432 -30.42 -0.85 14.79
C PHE A 432 -30.19 0.63 14.41
N GLN A 433 -30.99 1.54 14.95
CA GLN A 433 -30.85 2.98 14.78
C GLN A 433 -29.46 3.47 15.19
N LEU A 434 -28.99 3.12 16.39
CA LEU A 434 -27.67 3.51 16.89
C LEU A 434 -26.56 3.00 15.97
N ARG A 435 -26.67 1.76 15.48
CA ARG A 435 -25.65 1.20 14.59
C ARG A 435 -25.64 1.88 13.21
N VAL A 436 -26.80 2.24 12.68
CA VAL A 436 -26.92 3.03 11.44
C VAL A 436 -26.28 4.40 11.62
N ASP A 437 -26.65 5.14 12.67
CA ASP A 437 -26.12 6.49 12.91
C ASP A 437 -24.59 6.47 13.10
N GLU A 438 -24.07 5.45 13.76
CA GLU A 438 -22.61 5.24 13.91
C GLU A 438 -21.91 5.00 12.56
N ALA A 439 -22.50 4.16 11.69
CA ALA A 439 -21.97 3.89 10.35
C ALA A 439 -21.98 5.15 9.47
N VAL A 440 -23.13 5.82 9.41
CA VAL A 440 -23.31 7.06 8.62
C VAL A 440 -22.34 8.14 9.08
N ARG A 441 -22.15 8.29 10.39
CA ARG A 441 -21.19 9.24 10.94
C ARG A 441 -19.77 9.00 10.40
N ARG A 442 -19.29 7.74 10.33
CA ARG A 442 -18.00 7.40 9.76
C ARG A 442 -17.93 7.64 8.26
N ILE A 443 -18.98 7.30 7.53
CA ILE A 443 -19.11 7.59 6.09
C ILE A 443 -19.00 9.11 5.85
N LEU A 444 -19.69 9.92 6.63
CA LEU A 444 -19.62 11.39 6.53
C LEU A 444 -18.24 11.94 6.87
N ILE A 445 -17.57 11.41 7.90
CA ILE A 445 -16.17 11.78 8.24
C ILE A 445 -15.25 11.48 7.05
N ALA A 446 -15.38 10.31 6.42
CA ALA A 446 -14.57 9.94 5.27
C ALA A 446 -14.83 10.87 4.07
N LYS A 447 -16.09 11.17 3.77
CA LYS A 447 -16.47 12.12 2.69
C LYS A 447 -15.99 13.55 2.96
N LEU A 448 -16.15 14.03 4.20
CA LEU A 448 -15.64 15.35 4.60
C LEU A 448 -14.12 15.44 4.50
N ARG A 449 -13.40 14.38 4.89
CA ARG A 449 -11.93 14.34 4.75
C ARG A 449 -11.53 14.40 3.29
N LEU A 450 -12.18 13.62 2.43
CA LEU A 450 -11.92 13.56 0.99
C LEU A 450 -11.98 14.95 0.32
N TYR A 451 -12.86 15.81 0.81
CA TYR A 451 -13.11 17.14 0.23
C TYR A 451 -12.72 18.31 1.15
N GLY A 452 -11.88 18.05 2.17
CA GLY A 452 -11.39 19.10 3.06
C GLY A 452 -12.46 19.83 3.86
N GLY A 453 -13.62 19.18 4.13
CA GLY A 453 -14.76 19.74 4.84
C GLY A 453 -15.76 20.47 3.97
N ASP A 454 -15.50 20.67 2.68
CA ASP A 454 -16.42 21.33 1.73
C ASP A 454 -16.98 20.33 0.72
N LEU A 455 -18.26 19.95 0.90
CA LEU A 455 -19.00 19.04 0.04
C LEU A 455 -19.75 19.76 -1.11
N SER A 456 -19.44 21.02 -1.39
CA SER A 456 -20.08 21.77 -2.48
C SER A 456 -19.77 21.17 -3.86
N ALA A 457 -20.71 21.33 -4.80
CA ALA A 457 -20.52 20.86 -6.17
C ALA A 457 -19.24 21.44 -6.83
N ALA A 458 -18.88 22.67 -6.51
CA ALA A 458 -17.68 23.31 -7.03
C ALA A 458 -16.38 22.63 -6.58
N ASN A 459 -16.37 21.98 -5.40
CA ASN A 459 -15.21 21.27 -4.88
C ASN A 459 -15.21 19.78 -5.23
N VAL A 460 -16.39 19.20 -5.45
CA VAL A 460 -16.57 17.76 -5.71
C VAL A 460 -16.45 17.42 -7.20
N LEU A 461 -17.07 18.24 -8.08
CA LEU A 461 -17.11 17.94 -9.51
C LEU A 461 -15.74 18.12 -10.15
N VAL A 462 -15.30 17.08 -10.86
CA VAL A 462 -14.15 17.17 -11.76
C VAL A 462 -14.68 17.71 -13.09
N GLU A 463 -14.35 19.00 -13.40
CA GLU A 463 -14.82 19.62 -14.62
C GLU A 463 -14.21 18.96 -15.87
N ALA A 464 -15.00 18.87 -16.93
CA ALA A 464 -14.51 18.44 -18.23
C ALA A 464 -13.57 19.54 -18.79
N GLY A 465 -12.27 19.23 -18.88
CA GLY A 465 -11.28 20.05 -19.58
C GLY A 465 -11.12 19.58 -21.03
N ASP A 466 -10.51 20.42 -21.86
CA ASP A 466 -10.20 20.09 -23.27
C ASP A 466 -9.08 19.03 -23.37
N ASP A 467 -8.26 18.84 -22.32
CA ASP A 467 -7.18 17.87 -22.28
C ASP A 467 -7.65 16.48 -21.84
N ALA A 468 -6.99 15.44 -22.32
CA ALA A 468 -7.22 14.08 -21.86
C ALA A 468 -6.98 13.98 -20.34
N PRO A 469 -7.89 13.36 -19.54
CA PRO A 469 -7.78 13.31 -18.09
C PRO A 469 -6.58 12.51 -17.60
N VAL A 470 -6.16 11.54 -18.42
CA VAL A 470 -5.03 10.65 -18.16
C VAL A 470 -4.04 10.75 -19.30
N GLN A 471 -2.76 10.89 -18.97
CA GLN A 471 -1.66 10.72 -19.91
C GLN A 471 -0.86 9.50 -19.46
N PRO A 472 -1.12 8.32 -20.06
CA PRO A 472 -0.48 7.10 -19.64
C PRO A 472 1.05 7.21 -19.69
N VAL A 473 1.71 6.72 -18.64
CA VAL A 473 3.17 6.60 -18.61
C VAL A 473 3.58 5.55 -19.64
N GLY A 474 4.48 5.90 -20.57
CA GLY A 474 4.97 4.95 -21.58
C GLY A 474 5.74 3.78 -20.95
N GLY A 475 5.91 2.71 -21.73
CA GLY A 475 6.57 1.48 -21.27
C GLY A 475 7.93 1.69 -20.60
N ASP A 476 8.74 2.64 -21.09
CA ASP A 476 10.04 2.96 -20.50
C ASP A 476 9.96 3.54 -19.08
N GLY A 477 8.77 4.02 -18.65
CA GLY A 477 8.55 4.63 -17.34
C GLY A 477 8.66 3.66 -16.15
N PHE A 478 8.61 2.34 -16.38
CA PHE A 478 8.74 1.32 -15.34
C PHE A 478 9.92 0.37 -15.59
N PHE A 479 10.81 0.69 -16.50
CA PHE A 479 11.91 -0.20 -16.84
C PHE A 479 12.86 -0.45 -15.66
N ASP A 480 13.11 0.55 -14.83
CA ASP A 480 13.92 0.42 -13.61
C ASP A 480 13.27 -0.56 -12.59
N ILE A 481 11.93 -0.53 -12.46
CA ILE A 481 11.18 -1.49 -11.64
C ILE A 481 11.31 -2.90 -12.22
N ALA A 482 11.08 -3.04 -13.53
CA ALA A 482 11.18 -4.32 -14.22
C ALA A 482 12.58 -4.92 -14.11
N ALA A 483 13.62 -4.12 -14.34
CA ALA A 483 15.02 -4.56 -14.23
C ALA A 483 15.37 -4.99 -12.79
N SER A 484 14.76 -4.34 -11.77
CA SER A 484 14.98 -4.69 -10.36
C SER A 484 14.16 -5.91 -9.91
N ALA A 485 13.05 -6.22 -10.60
CA ALA A 485 12.16 -7.32 -10.24
C ALA A 485 12.56 -8.65 -10.87
N VAL A 486 13.07 -8.64 -12.13
CA VAL A 486 13.38 -9.88 -12.86
C VAL A 486 14.35 -10.73 -12.07
N THR A 487 13.95 -11.98 -11.84
CA THR A 487 14.64 -12.93 -10.96
C THR A 487 15.07 -14.18 -11.74
N LEU A 488 16.33 -14.59 -11.62
CA LEU A 488 16.75 -15.92 -12.05
C LEU A 488 16.40 -16.93 -10.95
N LEU A 489 15.46 -17.80 -11.21
CA LEU A 489 14.95 -18.80 -10.27
C LEU A 489 15.75 -20.11 -10.32
N ALA A 490 16.09 -20.58 -11.52
CA ALA A 490 16.90 -21.77 -11.74
C ALA A 490 17.68 -21.64 -13.05
N PRO A 491 18.94 -22.11 -13.11
CA PRO A 491 19.78 -22.52 -11.99
C PRO A 491 20.11 -21.35 -11.08
N SER A 492 20.69 -21.61 -9.89
CA SER A 492 21.17 -20.54 -9.04
C SER A 492 22.26 -19.69 -9.75
N PRO A 493 22.43 -18.40 -9.41
CA PRO A 493 23.48 -17.56 -10.03
C PRO A 493 24.90 -18.16 -9.96
N ALA A 494 25.19 -18.91 -8.89
CA ALA A 494 26.46 -19.60 -8.72
C ALA A 494 26.63 -20.78 -9.69
N GLU A 495 25.57 -21.53 -9.95
CA GLU A 495 25.54 -22.65 -10.92
C GLU A 495 25.57 -22.14 -12.37
N MET A 496 24.91 -21.00 -12.64
CA MET A 496 24.90 -20.34 -13.94
C MET A 496 26.31 -19.97 -14.40
N SER A 497 27.16 -19.44 -13.50
CA SER A 497 28.54 -19.10 -13.82
C SER A 497 29.40 -20.33 -14.21
N GLY A 498 29.02 -21.54 -13.78
CA GLY A 498 29.67 -22.81 -14.10
C GLY A 498 29.14 -23.50 -15.35
N ARG A 499 27.91 -23.20 -15.77
CA ARG A 499 27.25 -23.82 -16.93
C ARG A 499 27.54 -23.12 -18.25
N GLN A 500 28.13 -21.90 -18.24
CA GLN A 500 28.42 -21.07 -19.42
C GLN A 500 27.25 -21.06 -20.43
N ALA A 501 26.04 -20.78 -19.97
CA ALA A 501 24.94 -20.47 -20.89
C ALA A 501 25.35 -19.25 -21.72
N SER A 502 25.44 -19.39 -23.03
CA SER A 502 25.69 -18.27 -23.93
C SER A 502 24.37 -17.59 -24.23
N SER A 503 24.37 -16.28 -24.44
CA SER A 503 23.22 -15.59 -25.02
C SER A 503 22.97 -16.05 -26.47
N PRO A 504 21.74 -15.95 -26.98
CA PRO A 504 21.44 -16.26 -28.39
C PRO A 504 22.36 -15.50 -29.34
N GLY A 505 22.91 -16.18 -30.38
CA GLY A 505 23.82 -15.64 -31.37
C GLY A 505 23.18 -15.42 -32.74
N ILE A 506 23.89 -14.77 -33.66
CA ILE A 506 23.41 -14.40 -35.03
C ILE A 506 22.88 -15.61 -35.85
N GLY A 507 23.45 -16.79 -35.66
CA GLY A 507 23.08 -17.99 -36.42
C GLY A 507 21.97 -18.80 -35.76
N ASP A 508 21.63 -18.52 -34.52
CA ASP A 508 20.74 -19.35 -33.74
C ASP A 508 19.28 -19.14 -34.16
N THR A 509 18.52 -20.23 -34.16
CA THR A 509 17.06 -20.24 -34.43
C THR A 509 16.32 -20.29 -33.11
N MET A 510 15.40 -19.33 -32.89
CA MET A 510 14.62 -19.22 -31.67
C MET A 510 13.13 -19.40 -31.98
N VAL A 511 12.47 -20.23 -31.18
CA VAL A 511 11.02 -20.43 -31.22
C VAL A 511 10.43 -20.01 -29.87
N ILE A 512 9.49 -19.06 -29.92
CA ILE A 512 8.79 -18.53 -28.75
C ILE A 512 7.39 -19.13 -28.69
N PHE A 513 7.02 -19.67 -27.56
CA PHE A 513 5.65 -20.10 -27.26
C PHE A 513 5.08 -19.24 -26.16
N THR A 514 3.92 -18.63 -26.40
CA THR A 514 3.27 -17.72 -25.44
C THR A 514 1.95 -18.32 -24.96
N ASP A 515 1.81 -18.41 -23.64
CA ASP A 515 0.53 -18.67 -22.99
C ASP A 515 -0.37 -17.45 -23.18
N VAL A 516 -1.58 -17.64 -23.71
CA VAL A 516 -2.48 -16.55 -24.08
C VAL A 516 -3.76 -16.63 -23.25
N GLU A 517 -3.91 -15.69 -22.33
CA GLU A 517 -5.17 -15.44 -21.65
C GLU A 517 -5.85 -14.22 -22.26
N THR A 518 -7.17 -14.29 -22.44
CA THR A 518 -7.94 -13.24 -23.10
C THR A 518 -8.67 -12.39 -22.07
N LEU A 519 -8.48 -11.08 -22.14
CA LEU A 519 -9.17 -10.09 -21.32
C LEU A 519 -10.33 -9.49 -22.10
N GLN A 520 -11.46 -9.28 -21.42
CA GLN A 520 -12.66 -8.65 -21.98
C GLN A 520 -12.85 -7.26 -21.39
N PRO A 521 -12.46 -6.17 -22.07
CA PRO A 521 -12.59 -4.81 -21.54
C PRO A 521 -14.04 -4.37 -21.32
N CYS A 522 -14.95 -4.77 -22.22
CA CYS A 522 -16.38 -4.55 -22.11
C CYS A 522 -17.13 -5.56 -22.96
N SER A 523 -18.44 -5.73 -22.76
CA SER A 523 -19.25 -6.73 -23.48
C SER A 523 -19.23 -6.57 -25.02
N ALA A 524 -19.17 -5.32 -25.50
CA ALA A 524 -19.11 -4.98 -26.93
C ALA A 524 -17.68 -4.76 -27.46
N CYS A 525 -16.67 -4.74 -26.57
CA CYS A 525 -15.28 -4.53 -26.96
C CYS A 525 -14.69 -5.79 -27.60
N ALA A 526 -13.69 -5.62 -28.47
CA ALA A 526 -12.90 -6.74 -28.92
C ALA A 526 -12.07 -7.32 -27.73
N PRO A 527 -12.03 -8.66 -27.57
CA PRO A 527 -11.16 -9.29 -26.60
C PRO A 527 -9.69 -8.96 -26.89
N ILE A 528 -8.88 -8.72 -25.86
CA ILE A 528 -7.46 -8.44 -25.99
C ILE A 528 -6.64 -9.52 -25.27
N PRO A 529 -5.49 -9.95 -25.79
CA PRO A 529 -4.62 -10.86 -25.07
C PRO A 529 -3.95 -10.14 -23.89
N ALA A 530 -3.88 -10.79 -22.73
CA ALA A 530 -3.13 -10.30 -21.57
C ALA A 530 -1.63 -10.13 -21.89
N LEU A 531 -1.10 -11.07 -22.70
CA LEU A 531 0.21 -10.99 -23.33
C LEU A 531 0.07 -11.39 -24.80
N SER A 532 0.47 -10.50 -25.70
CA SER A 532 0.43 -10.82 -27.14
C SER A 532 1.40 -11.95 -27.49
N PRO A 533 1.00 -12.92 -28.31
CA PRO A 533 1.90 -14.00 -28.77
C PRO A 533 3.20 -13.49 -29.42
N THR A 534 3.16 -12.29 -30.02
CA THR A 534 4.30 -11.67 -30.70
C THR A 534 5.04 -10.63 -29.86
N ALA A 535 4.58 -10.30 -28.65
CA ALA A 535 5.14 -9.22 -27.86
C ALA A 535 6.64 -9.38 -27.59
N LEU A 536 7.07 -10.59 -27.20
CA LEU A 536 8.48 -10.86 -26.94
C LEU A 536 9.30 -10.88 -28.23
N GLN A 537 8.77 -11.43 -29.32
CA GLN A 537 9.39 -11.42 -30.65
C GLN A 537 9.61 -9.98 -31.13
N GLU A 538 8.58 -9.17 -31.10
CA GLU A 538 8.64 -7.77 -31.52
C GLU A 538 9.68 -7.00 -30.70
N ARG A 539 9.73 -7.24 -29.40
CA ARG A 539 10.71 -6.58 -28.54
C ARG A 539 12.13 -7.05 -28.80
N ILE A 540 12.36 -8.35 -28.95
CA ILE A 540 13.66 -8.91 -29.32
C ILE A 540 14.15 -8.32 -30.64
N LEU A 541 13.30 -8.26 -31.67
CA LEU A 541 13.66 -7.68 -32.96
C LEU A 541 13.95 -6.18 -32.87
N ALA A 542 13.21 -5.43 -32.04
CA ALA A 542 13.46 -4.01 -31.84
C ALA A 542 14.84 -3.73 -31.20
N ILE A 543 15.30 -4.59 -30.28
CA ILE A 543 16.56 -4.42 -29.57
C ILE A 543 17.72 -5.09 -30.33
N TYR A 544 17.53 -6.35 -30.73
CA TYR A 544 18.58 -7.21 -31.24
C TYR A 544 18.47 -7.53 -32.74
N GLY A 545 17.41 -7.09 -33.40
CA GLY A 545 17.19 -7.25 -34.83
C GLY A 545 18.07 -6.33 -35.70
N PRO A 546 17.84 -6.33 -37.04
CA PRO A 546 18.65 -5.58 -38.00
C PRO A 546 18.72 -4.08 -37.75
N ASP A 547 17.65 -3.50 -37.21
CA ASP A 547 17.57 -2.07 -36.87
C ASP A 547 18.16 -1.74 -35.47
N GLY A 548 18.44 -2.79 -34.66
CA GLY A 548 19.08 -2.71 -33.34
C GLY A 548 20.54 -3.13 -33.39
N SER A 549 20.93 -4.12 -32.57
CA SER A 549 22.32 -4.64 -32.52
C SER A 549 22.71 -5.54 -33.73
N GLY A 550 21.73 -6.06 -34.49
CA GLY A 550 21.91 -6.99 -35.59
C GLY A 550 22.27 -8.43 -35.15
N GLN A 551 22.02 -8.76 -33.90
CA GLN A 551 22.35 -10.07 -33.32
C GLN A 551 21.29 -11.15 -33.66
N VAL A 552 20.07 -10.76 -33.97
CA VAL A 552 18.95 -11.66 -34.31
C VAL A 552 18.48 -11.37 -35.73
N LEU A 553 18.34 -12.43 -36.54
CA LEU A 553 17.75 -12.34 -37.88
C LEU A 553 16.24 -12.63 -37.82
N PRO A 554 15.38 -11.81 -38.45
CA PRO A 554 13.94 -12.01 -38.41
C PRO A 554 13.50 -13.41 -38.89
N ASP A 555 14.17 -13.99 -39.89
CA ASP A 555 13.86 -15.30 -40.40
C ASP A 555 14.21 -16.46 -39.46
N ASN A 556 15.05 -16.19 -38.42
CA ASN A 556 15.46 -17.15 -37.41
C ASN A 556 14.59 -17.05 -36.12
N LEU A 557 13.56 -16.19 -36.10
CA LEU A 557 12.72 -15.97 -34.93
C LEU A 557 11.25 -16.22 -35.26
N SER A 558 10.63 -17.19 -34.58
CA SER A 558 9.23 -17.55 -34.78
C SER A 558 8.47 -17.49 -33.46
N SER A 559 7.21 -17.06 -33.50
CA SER A 559 6.31 -17.04 -32.31
C SER A 559 5.01 -17.78 -32.59
N PHE A 560 4.56 -18.53 -31.59
CA PHE A 560 3.33 -19.30 -31.57
C PHE A 560 2.63 -19.16 -30.22
N SER A 561 1.32 -19.40 -30.21
CA SER A 561 0.56 -19.53 -28.96
C SER A 561 0.68 -20.97 -28.39
N PHE A 562 0.34 -21.12 -27.11
CA PHE A 562 0.21 -22.44 -26.47
C PHE A 562 -0.90 -23.29 -27.11
N ALA A 563 -1.96 -22.68 -27.67
CA ALA A 563 -2.98 -23.37 -28.42
C ALA A 563 -2.38 -24.05 -29.68
N GLU A 564 -1.56 -23.32 -30.47
CA GLU A 564 -0.88 -23.86 -31.63
C GLU A 564 0.11 -24.97 -31.25
N LEU A 565 0.80 -24.84 -30.10
CA LEU A 565 1.65 -25.90 -29.58
C LEU A 565 0.84 -27.14 -29.22
N ASN A 566 -0.33 -26.99 -28.59
CA ASN A 566 -1.21 -28.10 -28.26
C ASN A 566 -1.75 -28.80 -29.50
N GLU A 567 -2.11 -28.07 -30.58
CA GLU A 567 -2.50 -28.67 -31.86
C GLU A 567 -1.36 -29.55 -32.41
N TYR A 568 -0.11 -29.07 -32.36
CA TYR A 568 1.05 -29.88 -32.78
C TYR A 568 1.23 -31.13 -31.89
N LEU A 569 1.09 -31.02 -30.58
CA LEU A 569 1.22 -32.16 -29.68
C LEU A 569 0.11 -33.19 -29.85
N ASP A 570 -1.11 -32.74 -30.20
CA ASP A 570 -2.25 -33.59 -30.47
C ASP A 570 -2.12 -34.36 -31.84
N ALA A 571 -1.42 -33.78 -32.80
CA ALA A 571 -1.10 -34.45 -34.07
C ALA A 571 -0.12 -35.63 -33.90
N GLY A 572 0.58 -35.70 -32.74
CA GLY A 572 1.48 -36.81 -32.38
C GLY A 572 2.92 -36.57 -32.81
N THR A 573 3.82 -37.54 -32.45
CA THR A 573 5.28 -37.41 -32.67
C THR A 573 5.76 -37.76 -34.08
N GLY A 574 4.87 -38.11 -34.98
CA GLY A 574 5.20 -38.44 -36.39
C GLY A 574 5.38 -37.21 -37.27
N PRO A 575 6.09 -37.32 -38.42
CA PRO A 575 6.19 -36.20 -39.34
C PRO A 575 4.79 -35.86 -39.89
N ILE A 576 4.38 -34.61 -39.79
CA ILE A 576 3.14 -34.08 -40.37
C ILE A 576 3.42 -33.87 -41.87
N ALA A 577 2.53 -34.42 -42.73
CA ALA A 577 2.69 -34.32 -44.18
C ALA A 577 2.49 -32.84 -44.61
N GLU A 578 3.34 -32.39 -45.53
CA GLU A 578 3.16 -31.08 -46.16
C GLU A 578 1.74 -30.96 -46.76
N PRO A 579 0.95 -29.95 -46.37
CA PRO A 579 -0.40 -29.82 -46.88
C PRO A 579 -0.35 -29.58 -48.37
N THR A 580 -1.02 -30.47 -49.14
CA THR A 580 -1.11 -30.35 -50.59
C THR A 580 -1.89 -29.07 -50.89
N THR A 581 -1.20 -28.03 -51.37
CA THR A 581 -1.86 -26.84 -51.92
C THR A 581 -2.76 -27.30 -53.06
N ALA A 582 -4.07 -27.17 -52.88
CA ALA A 582 -5.01 -27.43 -53.95
C ALA A 582 -4.66 -26.47 -55.10
N VAL A 583 -4.11 -27.05 -56.19
CA VAL A 583 -3.85 -26.28 -57.40
C VAL A 583 -5.19 -25.70 -57.86
N ALA A 584 -5.28 -24.38 -57.83
CA ALA A 584 -6.46 -23.70 -58.38
C ALA A 584 -6.69 -24.18 -59.78
N PRO A 585 -7.93 -24.55 -60.19
CA PRO A 585 -8.22 -24.98 -61.55
C PRO A 585 -7.77 -23.88 -62.50
N THR A 586 -6.99 -24.31 -63.53
CA THR A 586 -6.54 -23.40 -64.60
C THR A 586 -7.76 -22.68 -65.16
N PRO A 587 -7.75 -21.34 -65.32
CA PRO A 587 -8.87 -20.60 -65.83
C PRO A 587 -9.11 -21.07 -67.28
N ASP A 588 -10.35 -21.44 -67.60
CA ASP A 588 -10.79 -21.75 -68.98
C ASP A 588 -10.68 -20.44 -69.79
N GLU A 589 -9.98 -20.51 -70.96
CA GLU A 589 -9.61 -19.34 -71.81
C GLU A 589 -10.79 -18.62 -72.44
N THR A 590 -12.04 -18.92 -72.07
CA THR A 590 -13.24 -18.40 -72.72
C THR A 590 -14.21 -17.61 -71.81
N ALA A 591 -13.85 -17.20 -70.64
CA ALA A 591 -14.73 -16.36 -69.77
C ALA A 591 -14.32 -14.91 -69.83
N GLU A 592 -15.28 -14.01 -70.18
CA GLU A 592 -15.16 -12.53 -70.06
C GLU A 592 -14.72 -12.09 -68.61
N ALA A 593 -13.78 -11.17 -68.58
CA ALA A 593 -13.18 -10.65 -67.32
C ALA A 593 -14.26 -10.03 -66.44
N PRO A 594 -14.50 -10.58 -65.23
CA PRO A 594 -15.26 -9.86 -64.19
C PRO A 594 -14.37 -8.82 -63.51
N ALA A 595 -15.02 -7.70 -63.06
CA ALA A 595 -14.41 -6.58 -62.37
C ALA A 595 -13.54 -7.03 -61.18
N ALA A 596 -12.48 -6.25 -60.89
CA ALA A 596 -11.43 -6.47 -59.92
C ALA A 596 -11.89 -7.22 -58.65
N VAL A 597 -11.54 -8.52 -58.57
CA VAL A 597 -11.68 -9.33 -57.36
C VAL A 597 -10.41 -9.02 -56.51
N THR A 598 -10.60 -8.52 -55.32
CA THR A 598 -9.56 -8.45 -54.29
C THR A 598 -8.92 -9.84 -54.16
N PRO A 599 -7.58 -10.00 -54.26
CA PRO A 599 -6.98 -11.34 -54.16
C PRO A 599 -7.35 -11.95 -52.81
N ALA A 600 -7.88 -13.17 -52.84
CA ALA A 600 -8.13 -13.94 -51.62
C ALA A 600 -6.79 -14.10 -50.86
N PRO A 601 -6.79 -14.00 -49.54
CA PRO A 601 -5.58 -14.24 -48.75
C PRO A 601 -5.03 -15.64 -49.08
N SER A 602 -3.73 -15.75 -49.28
CA SER A 602 -3.05 -17.03 -49.48
C SER A 602 -3.42 -17.97 -48.33
N PRO A 603 -3.69 -19.23 -48.59
CA PRO A 603 -4.03 -20.20 -47.54
C PRO A 603 -2.88 -20.30 -46.59
N THR A 604 -3.11 -19.92 -45.31
CA THR A 604 -2.16 -20.09 -44.23
C THR A 604 -1.96 -21.58 -43.98
N LEU A 605 -0.70 -22.02 -43.89
CA LEU A 605 -0.40 -23.43 -43.56
C LEU A 605 -0.98 -23.79 -42.18
N PRO A 606 -1.43 -25.03 -41.95
CA PRO A 606 -1.94 -25.47 -40.65
C PRO A 606 -0.94 -25.21 -39.51
N ALA A 607 -1.44 -24.94 -38.32
CA ALA A 607 -0.61 -24.54 -37.16
C ALA A 607 0.35 -25.67 -36.77
N ASP A 608 -0.12 -26.90 -36.69
CA ASP A 608 0.68 -28.10 -36.40
C ASP A 608 1.87 -28.27 -37.36
N TYR A 609 1.68 -28.02 -38.63
CA TYR A 609 2.77 -28.06 -39.60
C TYR A 609 3.77 -26.91 -39.42
N ARG A 610 3.31 -25.68 -39.18
CA ARG A 610 4.19 -24.51 -38.95
C ARG A 610 5.04 -24.70 -37.70
N VAL A 611 4.45 -25.17 -36.59
CA VAL A 611 5.15 -25.48 -35.37
C VAL A 611 6.17 -26.59 -35.57
N GLN A 612 5.83 -27.67 -36.30
CA GLN A 612 6.77 -28.75 -36.63
C GLN A 612 7.99 -28.24 -37.38
N GLU A 613 7.80 -27.38 -38.38
CA GLU A 613 8.90 -26.83 -39.18
C GLU A 613 9.82 -25.94 -38.30
N ALA A 614 9.24 -25.08 -37.49
CA ALA A 614 10.00 -24.21 -36.59
C ALA A 614 10.82 -25.01 -35.55
N LEU A 615 10.22 -26.08 -34.99
CA LEU A 615 10.91 -26.92 -33.99
C LEU A 615 12.03 -27.80 -34.54
N ARG A 616 12.07 -28.01 -35.85
CA ARG A 616 13.04 -28.92 -36.47
C ARG A 616 14.49 -28.51 -36.23
N ASP A 617 14.76 -27.25 -36.38
CA ASP A 617 16.10 -26.65 -36.32
C ASP A 617 16.25 -25.62 -35.19
N ALA A 618 15.35 -25.66 -34.19
CA ALA A 618 15.36 -24.73 -33.06
C ALA A 618 16.54 -24.96 -32.13
N ASP A 619 17.39 -23.93 -31.96
CA ASP A 619 18.47 -23.90 -30.99
C ASP A 619 17.92 -23.43 -29.62
N TRP A 620 16.95 -22.51 -29.63
CA TRP A 620 16.32 -21.95 -28.44
C TRP A 620 14.81 -22.15 -28.46
N LEU A 621 14.28 -22.65 -27.35
CA LEU A 621 12.85 -22.76 -27.07
C LEU A 621 12.52 -21.87 -25.87
N VAL A 622 11.78 -20.80 -26.12
CA VAL A 622 11.41 -19.82 -25.09
C VAL A 622 9.92 -19.93 -24.81
N PHE A 623 9.56 -20.17 -23.56
CA PHE A 623 8.17 -20.28 -23.12
C PHE A 623 7.82 -19.09 -22.25
N ALA A 624 6.93 -18.22 -22.73
CA ALA A 624 6.31 -17.15 -21.97
C ALA A 624 5.07 -17.72 -21.28
N LEU A 625 5.23 -18.08 -19.99
CA LEU A 625 4.22 -18.71 -19.16
C LEU A 625 3.42 -17.65 -18.40
N LEU A 626 2.09 -17.77 -18.42
CA LEU A 626 1.19 -17.04 -17.53
C LEU A 626 0.78 -17.93 -16.35
N ASN A 627 -0.51 -18.07 -16.12
CA ASN A 627 -1.08 -18.82 -15.02
C ASN A 627 -1.37 -20.27 -15.44
N ALA A 628 -0.65 -21.24 -14.90
CA ALA A 628 -0.89 -22.66 -15.14
C ALA A 628 -1.76 -23.32 -14.05
N GLY A 629 -2.47 -22.55 -13.24
CA GLY A 629 -3.37 -23.05 -12.20
C GLY A 629 -4.71 -23.57 -12.72
N PRO A 630 -5.60 -24.08 -11.85
CA PRO A 630 -6.88 -24.68 -12.24
C PRO A 630 -7.87 -23.74 -12.95
N ARG A 631 -7.70 -22.43 -12.80
CA ARG A 631 -8.52 -21.40 -13.47
C ARG A 631 -7.90 -20.85 -14.74
N SER A 632 -6.75 -21.35 -15.14
CA SER A 632 -6.06 -20.90 -16.35
C SER A 632 -6.78 -21.34 -17.64
N SER A 633 -6.32 -20.80 -18.77
CA SER A 633 -6.72 -21.27 -20.09
C SER A 633 -6.52 -22.78 -20.22
N PRO A 634 -7.39 -23.50 -20.93
CA PRO A 634 -7.20 -24.92 -21.21
C PRO A 634 -5.84 -25.24 -21.86
N ASP A 635 -5.25 -24.27 -22.57
CA ASP A 635 -3.98 -24.42 -23.26
C ASP A 635 -2.74 -24.17 -22.40
N SER A 636 -2.88 -23.61 -21.19
CA SER A 636 -1.75 -23.28 -20.30
C SER A 636 -0.92 -24.50 -19.86
N ASN A 637 -1.42 -25.73 -20.07
CA ASN A 637 -0.69 -26.98 -19.82
C ASN A 637 0.29 -27.36 -20.94
N ALA A 638 0.39 -26.55 -22.03
CA ALA A 638 1.17 -26.90 -23.21
C ALA A 638 2.67 -27.12 -22.90
N LEU A 639 3.25 -26.32 -22.00
CA LEU A 639 4.64 -26.50 -21.55
C LEU A 639 4.84 -27.86 -20.88
N SER A 640 4.02 -28.23 -19.90
CA SER A 640 4.11 -29.51 -19.19
C SER A 640 3.94 -30.68 -20.15
N ARG A 641 2.98 -30.58 -21.09
CA ARG A 641 2.78 -31.56 -22.15
C ARG A 641 4.00 -31.68 -23.07
N PHE A 642 4.57 -30.57 -23.50
CA PHE A 642 5.77 -30.53 -24.32
C PHE A 642 6.95 -31.21 -23.64
N LEU A 643 7.27 -30.87 -22.42
CA LEU A 643 8.36 -31.45 -21.63
C LEU A 643 8.16 -32.97 -21.37
N ALA A 644 6.91 -33.43 -21.32
CA ALA A 644 6.57 -34.86 -21.17
C ALA A 644 6.63 -35.63 -22.48
N GLN A 645 6.10 -35.06 -23.60
CA GLN A 645 5.91 -35.76 -24.88
C GLN A 645 7.10 -35.60 -25.84
N ARG A 646 7.87 -34.50 -25.71
CA ARG A 646 8.99 -34.17 -26.62
C ARG A 646 10.32 -33.97 -25.87
N PRO A 647 10.76 -34.93 -25.02
CA PRO A 647 12.06 -34.86 -24.36
C PRO A 647 13.21 -34.89 -25.36
N ASP A 648 12.99 -35.41 -26.60
CA ASP A 648 13.94 -35.39 -27.71
C ASP A 648 14.28 -33.96 -28.15
N LEU A 649 13.31 -33.08 -28.25
CA LEU A 649 13.50 -31.65 -28.60
C LEU A 649 14.03 -30.89 -27.40
N ALA A 650 13.43 -31.10 -26.23
CA ALA A 650 13.87 -30.42 -25.01
C ALA A 650 15.35 -30.67 -24.64
N SER A 651 15.89 -31.86 -25.02
CA SER A 651 17.31 -32.19 -24.77
C SER A 651 18.26 -31.67 -25.85
N LYS A 652 17.76 -31.28 -27.01
CA LYS A 652 18.53 -30.79 -28.17
C LYS A 652 18.70 -29.26 -28.12
N SER A 653 17.72 -28.56 -27.59
CA SER A 653 17.61 -27.09 -27.62
C SER A 653 17.82 -26.50 -26.21
N GLU A 654 18.21 -25.24 -26.14
CA GLU A 654 18.20 -24.49 -24.88
C GLU A 654 16.74 -24.09 -24.53
N VAL A 655 16.23 -24.62 -23.42
CA VAL A 655 14.83 -24.41 -23.01
C VAL A 655 14.77 -23.37 -21.90
N VAL A 656 14.19 -22.22 -22.19
CA VAL A 656 14.03 -21.10 -21.25
C VAL A 656 12.56 -20.86 -20.97
N VAL A 657 12.23 -20.70 -19.68
CA VAL A 657 10.88 -20.32 -19.23
C VAL A 657 10.93 -18.95 -18.59
N LEU A 658 10.03 -18.08 -19.04
CA LEU A 658 9.79 -16.73 -18.54
C LEU A 658 8.40 -16.70 -17.93
N ALA A 659 8.30 -16.72 -16.59
CA ALA A 659 7.02 -16.65 -15.88
C ALA A 659 6.57 -15.19 -15.75
N PHE A 660 5.68 -14.75 -16.65
CA PHE A 660 5.09 -13.40 -16.63
C PHE A 660 4.01 -13.20 -15.58
N ASP A 661 3.57 -14.28 -14.94
CA ASP A 661 2.72 -14.29 -13.76
C ASP A 661 3.46 -14.95 -12.58
N ALA A 662 2.75 -15.57 -11.64
CA ALA A 662 3.37 -16.18 -10.47
C ALA A 662 4.31 -17.37 -10.85
N PRO A 663 5.50 -17.48 -10.23
CA PRO A 663 6.53 -18.40 -10.72
C PRO A 663 6.54 -19.77 -10.01
N TYR A 664 5.46 -20.22 -9.39
CA TYR A 664 5.45 -21.43 -8.57
C TYR A 664 4.62 -22.60 -9.15
N TYR A 665 4.28 -22.54 -10.45
CA TYR A 665 3.43 -23.56 -11.07
C TYR A 665 4.19 -24.81 -11.54
N LEU A 666 5.50 -24.70 -11.81
CA LEU A 666 6.31 -25.81 -12.31
C LEU A 666 6.84 -26.69 -11.17
N ASP A 667 6.84 -27.99 -11.36
CA ASP A 667 7.44 -28.93 -10.42
C ASP A 667 8.97 -29.09 -10.64
N SER A 668 9.64 -29.74 -9.68
CA SER A 668 11.10 -29.95 -9.76
C SER A 668 11.52 -30.82 -10.93
N THR A 669 10.65 -31.72 -11.41
CA THR A 669 10.93 -32.58 -12.57
C THR A 669 10.90 -31.77 -13.87
N GLU A 670 9.96 -30.85 -14.00
CA GLU A 670 9.85 -29.94 -15.14
C GLU A 670 11.04 -28.98 -15.15
N ILE A 671 11.30 -28.31 -14.01
CA ILE A 671 12.41 -27.36 -13.87
C ILE A 671 13.78 -28.00 -14.16
N SER A 672 13.95 -29.27 -13.79
CA SER A 672 15.22 -29.98 -14.06
C SER A 672 15.55 -30.15 -15.55
N LYS A 673 14.55 -29.99 -16.44
CA LYS A 673 14.70 -30.08 -17.91
C LYS A 673 14.96 -28.73 -18.56
N LEU A 674 14.92 -27.64 -17.79
CA LEU A 674 15.10 -26.28 -18.30
C LEU A 674 16.56 -25.86 -18.24
N THR A 675 16.98 -25.06 -19.22
CA THR A 675 18.28 -24.37 -19.20
C THR A 675 18.22 -23.21 -18.20
N ALA A 676 17.14 -22.42 -18.25
CA ALA A 676 16.91 -21.33 -17.32
C ALA A 676 15.41 -21.11 -17.05
N TYR A 677 15.11 -20.70 -15.82
CA TYR A 677 13.78 -20.33 -15.37
C TYR A 677 13.82 -18.95 -14.71
N TYR A 678 13.06 -18.01 -15.27
CA TYR A 678 13.00 -16.63 -14.79
C TYR A 678 11.61 -16.28 -14.26
N GLY A 679 11.56 -15.56 -13.12
CA GLY A 679 10.36 -14.85 -12.65
C GLY A 679 10.34 -13.45 -13.27
N ILE A 680 9.30 -13.15 -14.02
CA ILE A 680 9.05 -11.84 -14.63
C ILE A 680 7.96 -11.08 -13.88
N TYR A 681 6.95 -11.78 -13.38
CA TYR A 681 5.85 -11.32 -12.50
C TYR A 681 4.87 -10.31 -13.09
N SER A 682 5.08 -9.78 -14.30
CA SER A 682 4.21 -8.77 -14.91
C SER A 682 4.27 -8.85 -16.42
N LYS A 683 3.15 -8.53 -17.10
CA LYS A 683 2.96 -8.58 -18.55
C LYS A 683 3.11 -7.22 -19.23
N THR A 684 3.36 -6.16 -18.44
CA THR A 684 3.53 -4.79 -18.98
C THR A 684 4.74 -4.70 -19.91
N SER A 685 4.72 -3.77 -20.85
CA SER A 685 5.76 -3.64 -21.88
C SER A 685 7.18 -3.46 -21.30
N ALA A 686 7.31 -2.80 -20.13
CA ALA A 686 8.60 -2.67 -19.43
C ALA A 686 9.16 -4.03 -19.01
N PHE A 687 8.28 -4.94 -18.56
CA PHE A 687 8.68 -6.29 -18.15
C PHE A 687 8.97 -7.21 -19.35
N VAL A 688 8.27 -7.02 -20.47
CA VAL A 688 8.64 -7.68 -21.74
C VAL A 688 10.02 -7.23 -22.21
N ASP A 689 10.34 -5.94 -22.08
CA ASP A 689 11.69 -5.41 -22.38
C ASP A 689 12.75 -6.02 -21.45
N ALA A 690 12.50 -6.03 -20.14
CA ALA A 690 13.41 -6.61 -19.17
C ALA A 690 13.60 -8.12 -19.37
N ALA A 691 12.53 -8.85 -19.72
CA ALA A 691 12.58 -10.27 -20.05
C ALA A 691 13.44 -10.55 -21.30
N ALA A 692 13.27 -9.74 -22.36
CA ALA A 692 14.12 -9.83 -23.55
C ALA A 692 15.60 -9.62 -23.21
N ARG A 693 15.94 -8.59 -22.41
CA ARG A 693 17.31 -8.31 -21.98
C ARG A 693 17.88 -9.38 -21.03
N ALA A 694 17.04 -9.96 -20.17
CA ALA A 694 17.45 -11.07 -19.30
C ALA A 694 17.81 -12.32 -20.13
N LEU A 695 17.02 -12.64 -21.17
CA LEU A 695 17.29 -13.73 -22.11
C LEU A 695 18.65 -13.54 -22.82
N PHE A 696 19.00 -12.31 -23.15
CA PHE A 696 20.29 -11.98 -23.78
C PHE A 696 21.40 -11.65 -22.76
N MET A 697 21.17 -11.86 -21.47
CA MET A 697 22.14 -11.62 -20.37
C MET A 697 22.72 -10.19 -20.35
N GLU A 698 21.93 -9.20 -20.79
CA GLU A 698 22.40 -7.82 -20.91
C GLU A 698 22.33 -7.05 -19.58
N SER A 699 21.41 -7.42 -18.71
CA SER A 699 21.18 -6.72 -17.44
C SER A 699 21.54 -7.60 -16.25
N PRO A 700 22.13 -7.04 -15.18
CA PRO A 700 22.28 -7.77 -13.93
C PRO A 700 20.89 -8.09 -13.35
N LEU A 701 20.70 -9.32 -12.90
CA LEU A 701 19.48 -9.77 -12.27
C LEU A 701 19.58 -9.52 -10.77
N THR A 702 18.83 -8.56 -10.26
CA THR A 702 18.89 -8.17 -8.84
C THR A 702 17.62 -8.54 -8.07
N GLY A 703 16.55 -8.93 -8.77
CA GLY A 703 15.31 -9.37 -8.17
C GLY A 703 15.45 -10.68 -7.40
N ALA A 704 14.63 -10.83 -6.36
CA ALA A 704 14.49 -12.08 -5.60
C ALA A 704 13.01 -12.44 -5.47
N SER A 705 12.68 -13.74 -5.48
CA SER A 705 11.27 -14.14 -5.38
C SER A 705 10.68 -13.67 -4.06
N PRO A 706 9.54 -12.97 -4.08
CA PRO A 706 8.85 -12.53 -2.88
C PRO A 706 7.96 -13.63 -2.27
N VAL A 707 7.94 -14.82 -2.87
CA VAL A 707 7.13 -15.98 -2.44
C VAL A 707 7.94 -17.26 -2.47
N GLY A 708 7.53 -18.24 -1.67
CA GLY A 708 8.13 -19.59 -1.70
C GLY A 708 7.89 -20.30 -3.04
N ILE A 709 8.84 -21.10 -3.50
CA ILE A 709 8.75 -21.89 -4.74
C ILE A 709 9.23 -23.32 -4.46
N ASP A 710 8.28 -24.22 -4.24
CA ASP A 710 8.58 -25.61 -3.87
C ASP A 710 9.41 -26.34 -4.95
N GLY A 711 9.17 -26.04 -6.21
CA GLY A 711 9.84 -26.66 -7.36
C GLY A 711 11.37 -26.50 -7.36
N ILE A 712 11.89 -25.43 -6.77
CA ILE A 712 13.32 -25.14 -6.61
C ILE A 712 13.78 -25.16 -5.14
N GLN A 713 12.91 -25.58 -4.21
CA GLN A 713 13.17 -25.59 -2.77
C GLN A 713 13.52 -24.20 -2.21
N TYR A 714 12.98 -23.14 -2.81
CA TYR A 714 13.12 -21.78 -2.31
C TYR A 714 12.06 -21.55 -1.22
N ASP A 715 12.49 -21.58 0.04
CA ASP A 715 11.65 -21.30 1.21
C ASP A 715 11.84 -19.84 1.63
N LEU A 716 10.84 -19.02 1.41
CA LEU A 716 10.91 -17.57 1.67
C LEU A 716 11.25 -17.27 3.14
N PHE A 717 10.68 -18.02 4.09
CA PHE A 717 10.98 -17.81 5.50
C PHE A 717 12.47 -17.97 5.81
N THR A 718 13.12 -18.96 5.22
CA THR A 718 14.59 -19.16 5.33
C THR A 718 15.34 -18.03 4.64
N GLN A 719 14.86 -17.58 3.48
CA GLN A 719 15.55 -16.54 2.69
C GLN A 719 15.52 -15.18 3.39
N THR A 720 14.49 -14.87 4.18
CA THR A 720 14.38 -13.61 4.95
C THR A 720 15.08 -13.66 6.30
N GLN A 721 15.72 -14.81 6.68
CA GLN A 721 16.54 -14.90 7.88
C GLN A 721 17.94 -14.26 7.65
N PRO A 722 18.66 -13.87 8.72
CA PRO A 722 19.99 -13.28 8.63
C PRO A 722 20.98 -14.18 7.88
N ALA A 723 21.60 -13.68 6.82
CA ALA A 723 22.54 -14.44 5.99
C ALA A 723 23.79 -14.89 6.78
N ALA A 724 24.14 -16.18 6.73
CA ALA A 724 25.25 -16.77 7.47
C ALA A 724 26.63 -16.15 7.13
N GLY A 725 26.82 -15.71 5.90
CA GLY A 725 28.11 -15.20 5.40
C GLY A 725 28.40 -13.74 5.71
N GLN A 726 27.47 -12.99 6.31
CA GLN A 726 27.66 -11.58 6.62
C GLN A 726 28.51 -11.36 7.87
N VAL A 727 29.21 -10.23 7.91
CA VAL A 727 29.84 -9.70 9.12
C VAL A 727 29.00 -8.53 9.60
N ILE A 728 28.25 -8.71 10.71
CA ILE A 728 27.40 -7.65 11.26
C ILE A 728 28.30 -6.50 11.69
N GLU A 729 28.10 -5.32 11.14
CA GLU A 729 28.74 -4.11 11.62
C GLU A 729 28.26 -3.79 13.02
N LEU A 730 29.19 -3.36 13.90
CA LEU A 730 28.87 -3.02 15.28
C LEU A 730 29.47 -1.66 15.62
N PHE A 731 28.65 -0.73 16.07
CA PHE A 731 29.02 0.62 16.41
C PHE A 731 28.78 0.92 17.88
N LEU A 732 29.61 1.80 18.43
CA LEU A 732 29.39 2.41 19.70
C LEU A 732 28.84 3.84 19.49
N VAL A 733 27.74 4.18 20.14
CA VAL A 733 27.10 5.51 20.03
C VAL A 733 27.50 6.34 21.24
N ILE A 734 28.29 7.40 21.01
CA ILE A 734 28.74 8.34 22.04
C ILE A 734 28.04 9.68 21.82
N GLY A 735 27.07 10.00 22.69
CA GLY A 735 26.23 11.18 22.52
C GLY A 735 25.26 11.03 21.36
N GLU A 736 25.41 11.83 20.30
CA GLU A 736 24.63 11.77 19.06
C GLU A 736 25.50 11.23 17.87
N GLU A 737 26.79 10.97 18.09
CA GLU A 737 27.69 10.49 17.04
C GLU A 737 27.83 8.97 17.09
N ILE A 738 27.81 8.33 15.91
CA ILE A 738 28.02 6.91 15.74
C ILE A 738 29.50 6.74 15.40
N GLU A 739 30.27 6.08 16.28
CA GLU A 739 31.68 5.78 16.06
C GLU A 739 31.86 4.33 15.58
N ALA A 740 32.54 4.16 14.45
CA ALA A 740 33.00 2.86 14.04
C ALA A 740 34.11 2.35 14.99
N PRO A 741 34.14 1.04 15.29
CA PRO A 741 35.17 0.48 16.19
C PRO A 741 36.55 0.76 15.63
N SER A 742 37.31 1.66 16.31
CA SER A 742 38.70 1.88 15.95
C SER A 742 39.54 0.73 16.55
N ARG A 743 40.19 -0.05 15.69
CA ARG A 743 41.04 -1.20 16.12
C ARG A 743 42.27 -0.79 16.96
N GLN A 744 42.51 0.48 17.23
CA GLN A 744 43.77 0.93 17.80
C GLN A 744 43.70 1.30 19.28
N GLU A 745 42.55 1.70 19.83
CA GLU A 745 42.42 2.01 21.26
C GLU A 745 41.08 1.52 21.83
N PRO A 746 41.08 0.67 22.87
CA PRO A 746 39.86 0.26 23.53
C PRO A 746 39.24 1.46 24.30
N LEU A 747 37.90 1.56 24.29
CA LEU A 747 37.17 2.59 25.03
C LEU A 747 37.30 2.34 26.53
N ALA A 748 37.80 3.32 27.27
CA ALA A 748 37.80 3.31 28.75
C ALA A 748 36.38 3.65 29.24
N SER A 749 35.80 2.79 30.07
CA SER A 749 34.48 2.93 30.65
C SER A 749 34.52 2.60 32.15
N ALA A 750 33.63 3.21 32.93
CA ALA A 750 33.50 2.96 34.37
C ALA A 750 32.29 2.07 34.67
N ILE A 751 32.32 1.40 35.82
CA ILE A 751 31.15 0.70 36.37
C ILE A 751 30.06 1.74 36.64
N GLY A 752 28.85 1.48 36.09
CA GLY A 752 27.72 2.40 36.14
C GLY A 752 27.50 3.21 34.82
N ASP A 753 28.48 3.21 33.91
CA ASP A 753 28.32 3.86 32.61
C ASP A 753 27.34 3.07 31.72
N THR A 754 26.62 3.81 30.86
CA THR A 754 25.73 3.20 29.88
C THR A 754 26.43 3.10 28.53
N LEU A 755 26.63 1.88 28.07
CA LEU A 755 27.08 1.58 26.71
C LEU A 755 25.85 1.62 25.79
N ARG A 756 25.88 2.44 24.75
CA ARG A 756 24.90 2.41 23.67
C ARG A 756 25.54 1.76 22.45
N LEU A 757 25.04 0.59 22.11
CA LEU A 757 25.51 -0.21 20.98
C LEU A 757 24.46 -0.18 19.87
N GLN A 758 24.93 -0.14 18.62
CA GLN A 758 24.06 -0.21 17.45
C GLN A 758 24.73 -1.12 16.41
N THR A 759 23.94 -1.95 15.75
CA THR A 759 24.42 -2.71 14.57
C THR A 759 24.33 -1.86 13.31
N GLY A 760 25.09 -2.22 12.27
CA GLY A 760 24.74 -1.88 10.91
C GLY A 760 23.46 -2.60 10.48
N VAL A 761 23.11 -2.48 9.21
CA VAL A 761 21.95 -3.19 8.65
C VAL A 761 22.27 -4.67 8.59
N VAL A 762 21.53 -5.49 9.32
CA VAL A 762 21.57 -6.95 9.19
C VAL A 762 20.80 -7.32 7.93
N VAL A 763 21.43 -8.05 7.03
CA VAL A 763 20.83 -8.44 5.75
C VAL A 763 20.44 -9.91 5.75
N ASP A 764 19.41 -10.23 4.96
CA ASP A 764 18.92 -11.57 4.72
C ASP A 764 19.74 -12.30 3.63
N HIS A 765 19.33 -13.52 3.26
CA HIS A 765 20.00 -14.31 2.23
C HIS A 765 19.88 -13.71 0.81
N ASN A 766 18.91 -12.82 0.57
CA ASN A 766 18.72 -12.09 -0.67
C ASN A 766 19.49 -10.75 -0.69
N GLY A 767 20.13 -10.36 0.43
CA GLY A 767 20.86 -9.10 0.56
C GLY A 767 20.02 -7.90 0.96
N HIS A 768 18.76 -8.11 1.35
CA HIS A 768 17.83 -7.08 1.81
C HIS A 768 17.82 -6.97 3.35
N PRO A 769 17.42 -5.85 3.93
CA PRO A 769 17.28 -5.74 5.39
C PRO A 769 16.36 -6.83 5.94
N VAL A 770 16.78 -7.49 7.02
CA VAL A 770 15.91 -8.48 7.68
C VAL A 770 14.62 -7.84 8.19
N PRO A 771 13.50 -8.59 8.28
CA PRO A 771 12.24 -8.11 8.83
C PRO A 771 12.39 -7.50 10.23
N ASP A 772 11.62 -6.46 10.53
CA ASP A 772 11.56 -5.86 11.88
C ASP A 772 11.18 -6.93 12.91
N GLY A 773 11.84 -6.87 14.07
CA GLY A 773 11.64 -7.87 15.11
C GLY A 773 12.63 -9.03 15.07
N THR A 774 13.46 -9.16 14.04
CA THR A 774 14.58 -10.12 14.00
C THR A 774 15.51 -9.86 15.17
N LEU A 775 15.77 -10.89 15.99
CA LEU A 775 16.55 -10.73 17.22
C LEU A 775 18.05 -10.71 16.94
N VAL A 776 18.71 -9.70 17.48
CA VAL A 776 20.17 -9.59 17.54
C VAL A 776 20.59 -9.74 18.99
N ARG A 777 21.50 -10.67 19.25
CA ARG A 777 22.11 -10.93 20.55
C ARG A 777 23.43 -10.20 20.69
N PHE A 778 23.58 -9.37 21.71
CA PHE A 778 24.82 -8.70 22.06
C PHE A 778 25.54 -9.47 23.15
N ILE A 779 26.85 -9.73 22.93
CA ILE A 779 27.66 -10.61 23.76
C ILE A 779 28.91 -9.87 24.21
N LEU A 780 29.18 -9.89 25.51
CA LEU A 780 30.41 -9.37 26.12
C LEU A 780 31.32 -10.54 26.54
N ARG A 781 32.54 -10.52 26.09
CA ARG A 781 33.53 -11.54 26.44
C ARG A 781 34.70 -10.92 27.17
N ASN A 782 35.03 -11.41 28.37
CA ASN A 782 36.26 -11.04 29.10
C ASN A 782 37.47 -11.68 28.38
N ARG A 783 38.41 -10.85 27.93
CA ARG A 783 39.58 -11.30 27.15
C ARG A 783 40.62 -12.08 27.97
N VAL A 784 40.66 -11.89 29.29
CA VAL A 784 41.61 -12.54 30.20
C VAL A 784 41.04 -13.83 30.77
N GLN A 785 39.80 -13.79 31.22
CA GLN A 785 39.14 -14.90 31.90
C GLN A 785 38.38 -15.81 30.95
N GLY A 786 38.07 -15.37 29.72
CA GLY A 786 37.27 -16.09 28.74
C GLY A 786 35.79 -16.21 29.09
N THR A 787 35.29 -15.55 30.14
CA THR A 787 33.87 -15.56 30.54
C THR A 787 33.06 -14.81 29.51
N VAL A 788 31.86 -15.37 29.21
CA VAL A 788 30.91 -14.82 28.23
C VAL A 788 29.65 -14.36 28.98
N THR A 789 29.24 -13.14 28.74
CA THR A 789 28.01 -12.55 29.30
C THR A 789 27.12 -12.07 28.16
N VAL A 790 25.86 -12.51 28.13
CA VAL A 790 24.86 -11.99 27.18
C VAL A 790 24.36 -10.65 27.75
N LEU A 791 24.58 -9.57 26.98
CA LEU A 791 24.14 -8.24 27.36
C LEU A 791 22.63 -8.07 27.12
N GLY A 792 22.10 -8.74 26.12
CA GLY A 792 20.67 -8.79 25.81
C GLY A 792 20.38 -9.11 24.36
N ASP A 793 19.17 -9.59 24.12
CA ASP A 793 18.61 -9.75 22.79
C ASP A 793 17.76 -8.49 22.46
N ARG A 794 17.95 -7.93 21.26
CA ARG A 794 17.21 -6.75 20.79
C ARG A 794 16.62 -6.98 19.42
N PRO A 795 15.36 -6.61 19.20
CA PRO A 795 14.75 -6.68 17.88
C PRO A 795 15.32 -5.61 16.96
N THR A 796 15.39 -5.94 15.67
CA THR A 796 15.74 -4.98 14.63
C THR A 796 14.58 -4.04 14.31
N THR A 797 14.93 -2.86 13.81
CA THR A 797 14.03 -1.92 13.14
C THR A 797 14.75 -1.42 11.89
N ASN A 798 14.17 -1.63 10.71
CA ASN A 798 14.84 -1.43 9.41
C ASN A 798 16.20 -2.16 9.34
N GLY A 799 16.25 -3.38 9.83
CA GLY A 799 17.48 -4.20 9.87
C GLY A 799 18.50 -3.80 10.95
N ILE A 800 18.27 -2.77 11.74
CA ILE A 800 19.21 -2.24 12.74
C ILE A 800 18.72 -2.56 14.15
N ALA A 801 19.59 -3.13 14.99
CA ALA A 801 19.32 -3.36 16.41
C ALA A 801 20.12 -2.38 17.30
N GLN A 802 19.50 -1.91 18.39
CA GLN A 802 20.11 -1.01 19.36
C GLN A 802 19.98 -1.55 20.78
N LEU A 803 21.06 -1.44 21.56
CA LEU A 803 21.12 -1.85 22.95
C LEU A 803 21.72 -0.73 23.82
N ASP A 804 20.97 -0.24 24.80
CA ASP A 804 21.49 0.52 25.91
C ASP A 804 21.75 -0.45 27.08
N TYR A 805 23.01 -0.56 27.52
CA TYR A 805 23.41 -1.46 28.58
C TYR A 805 24.23 -0.73 29.65
N VAL A 806 23.81 -0.83 30.91
CA VAL A 806 24.54 -0.26 32.06
C VAL A 806 25.58 -1.26 32.56
N LEU A 807 26.85 -0.87 32.60
CA LEU A 807 27.94 -1.70 33.11
C LEU A 807 27.74 -1.94 34.60
N ASP A 808 27.55 -3.18 34.99
CA ASP A 808 27.23 -3.54 36.36
C ASP A 808 28.52 -3.94 37.16
N ALA A 809 28.45 -3.77 38.50
CA ALA A 809 29.58 -4.02 39.37
C ALA A 809 30.05 -5.50 39.39
N SER A 810 29.25 -6.45 38.91
CA SER A 810 29.60 -7.86 38.84
C SER A 810 30.66 -8.16 37.77
N MET A 811 30.84 -7.25 36.81
CA MET A 811 31.80 -7.42 35.72
C MET A 811 33.25 -7.23 36.15
N GLY A 812 33.50 -6.38 37.15
CA GLY A 812 34.83 -6.03 37.63
C GLY A 812 35.70 -5.31 36.58
N PRO A 813 36.84 -4.74 36.99
CA PRO A 813 37.78 -4.11 36.07
C PRO A 813 38.44 -5.16 35.13
N GLY A 814 38.67 -4.78 33.87
CA GLY A 814 39.29 -5.71 32.89
C GLY A 814 39.11 -5.26 31.46
N GLN A 815 39.65 -6.06 30.54
CA GLN A 815 39.50 -5.88 29.11
C GLN A 815 38.40 -6.79 28.59
N PHE A 816 37.46 -6.21 27.87
CA PHE A 816 36.30 -6.89 27.35
C PHE A 816 36.16 -6.66 25.85
N ARG A 817 35.54 -7.60 25.18
CA ARG A 817 35.19 -7.54 23.76
C ARG A 817 33.70 -7.73 23.61
N ILE A 818 33.05 -6.85 22.83
CA ILE A 818 31.63 -6.93 22.48
C ILE A 818 31.51 -7.43 21.04
N THR A 819 30.61 -8.38 20.83
CA THR A 819 30.21 -8.92 19.53
C THR A 819 28.70 -8.99 19.45
N ALA A 820 28.18 -9.10 18.24
CA ALA A 820 26.76 -9.31 17.96
C ALA A 820 26.56 -10.57 17.11
N GLU A 821 25.45 -11.26 17.31
CA GLU A 821 25.02 -12.41 16.48
C GLU A 821 23.51 -12.33 16.23
N SER A 822 23.06 -12.83 15.07
CA SER A 822 21.66 -12.88 14.70
C SER A 822 21.40 -14.09 13.81
N GLY A 823 20.57 -15.04 14.27
CA GLY A 823 20.25 -16.26 13.53
C GLY A 823 21.51 -17.00 13.08
N GLU A 824 21.69 -17.16 11.77
CA GLU A 824 22.88 -17.80 11.17
C GLU A 824 24.09 -16.84 11.03
N ALA A 825 23.87 -15.53 11.16
CA ALA A 825 24.96 -14.53 11.16
C ALA A 825 25.67 -14.52 12.51
N GLN A 826 26.73 -15.33 12.62
CA GLN A 826 27.47 -15.58 13.87
C GLN A 826 28.74 -14.71 13.99
N VAL A 827 29.01 -13.85 13.01
CA VAL A 827 30.20 -13.01 12.97
C VAL A 827 29.83 -11.55 12.95
N SER A 828 30.43 -10.75 13.83
CA SER A 828 30.31 -9.30 13.80
C SER A 828 31.65 -8.61 13.86
N GLN A 829 31.70 -7.32 13.59
CA GLN A 829 32.78 -6.47 14.03
C GLN A 829 32.90 -6.53 15.56
N GLU A 830 34.07 -6.26 16.07
CA GLU A 830 34.40 -6.38 17.48
C GLU A 830 34.61 -4.97 18.07
N VAL A 831 33.96 -4.70 19.19
CA VAL A 831 34.21 -3.46 19.99
C VAL A 831 34.95 -3.86 21.25
N ASP A 832 36.20 -3.35 21.41
CA ASP A 832 37.01 -3.58 22.61
C ASP A 832 36.79 -2.43 23.60
N ILE A 833 36.52 -2.78 24.86
CA ILE A 833 36.36 -1.82 25.98
C ILE A 833 37.25 -2.20 27.14
N VAL A 834 37.69 -1.20 27.94
CA VAL A 834 38.40 -1.38 29.20
C VAL A 834 37.54 -0.83 30.31
N ILE A 835 37.20 -1.64 31.30
CA ILE A 835 36.50 -1.20 32.52
C ILE A 835 37.53 -0.89 33.59
N GLU A 836 37.56 0.35 34.04
CA GLU A 836 38.45 0.84 35.09
C GLU A 836 37.61 1.13 36.35
N GLU A 837 38.25 1.00 37.56
CA GLU A 837 37.56 1.17 38.85
C GLU A 837 37.08 2.63 39.10
N ASP A 838 37.73 3.65 38.46
CA ASP A 838 37.47 5.09 38.72
C ASP A 838 37.52 5.98 37.43
N ALA A 839 37.21 5.48 36.23
CA ALA A 839 37.28 6.27 35.00
C ALA A 839 36.12 7.32 35.01
N GLN A 840 36.44 8.59 35.04
CA GLN A 840 35.53 9.66 34.66
C GLN A 840 35.50 9.73 33.11
N LEU A 841 34.36 9.83 32.51
CA LEU A 841 34.20 10.05 31.07
C LEU A 841 35.11 11.23 30.63
N ALA A 842 36.25 10.91 30.03
CA ALA A 842 37.05 11.91 29.34
C ALA A 842 36.40 12.18 27.97
N ILE A 843 35.79 13.36 27.86
CA ILE A 843 35.43 13.91 26.55
C ILE A 843 36.73 14.18 25.82
N ILE A 844 37.20 13.25 24.99
CA ILE A 844 38.35 13.47 24.10
C ILE A 844 37.84 14.37 22.97
N VAL A 845 38.12 15.66 23.06
CA VAL A 845 38.08 16.57 21.92
C VAL A 845 39.25 16.20 21.00
N PRO A 846 39.05 15.72 19.78
CA PRO A 846 40.16 15.37 18.91
C PRO A 846 40.93 16.63 18.56
N THR A 847 42.18 16.71 19.04
CA THR A 847 43.14 17.69 18.54
C THR A 847 43.64 17.18 17.17
N ALA A 848 43.35 17.95 16.14
CA ALA A 848 43.79 17.64 14.79
C ALA A 848 45.30 17.43 14.75
N ALA A 849 45.74 16.21 14.46
CA ALA A 849 47.13 15.94 14.16
C ALA A 849 47.52 16.53 12.78
N PRO A 850 48.74 17.07 12.63
CA PRO A 850 49.20 17.58 11.35
C PRO A 850 49.39 16.43 10.33
N THR A 851 48.72 16.57 9.21
CA THR A 851 48.77 15.63 8.08
C THR A 851 50.09 15.80 7.34
N ASP A 852 50.98 14.87 7.51
CA ASP A 852 52.08 14.62 6.55
C ASP A 852 51.56 13.72 5.45
N MET A 853 51.26 14.32 4.27
CA MET A 853 50.93 13.58 3.08
C MET A 853 52.21 12.99 2.44
N PRO A 854 52.26 11.70 2.14
CA PRO A 854 53.28 11.19 1.25
C PRO A 854 52.97 11.52 -0.21
N THR A 855 53.97 12.00 -0.92
CA THR A 855 53.95 12.34 -2.34
C THR A 855 53.65 11.11 -3.20
N PRO A 856 52.68 11.13 -4.13
CA PRO A 856 52.41 10.01 -5.03
C PRO A 856 53.47 9.93 -6.15
N GLU A 857 53.90 8.72 -6.44
CA GLU A 857 54.73 8.36 -7.60
C GLU A 857 53.98 8.57 -8.92
N PRO A 858 54.64 8.89 -10.02
CA PRO A 858 54.02 9.24 -11.26
C PRO A 858 53.49 8.03 -12.02
N THR A 859 52.20 8.05 -12.34
CA THR A 859 51.52 7.09 -13.24
C THR A 859 51.82 7.45 -14.72
N PRO A 860 51.98 6.47 -15.64
CA PRO A 860 52.34 6.74 -17.02
C PRO A 860 51.24 7.41 -17.84
N THR A 861 51.70 8.31 -18.69
CA THR A 861 50.94 9.14 -19.59
C THR A 861 50.22 8.32 -20.65
N VAL A 862 48.85 8.46 -20.72
CA VAL A 862 48.04 8.01 -21.84
C VAL A 862 47.72 9.21 -22.73
N THR A 863 47.95 9.04 -24.03
CA THR A 863 47.76 10.02 -25.10
C THR A 863 46.28 10.44 -25.26
N PRO A 864 45.93 11.71 -25.44
CA PRO A 864 44.53 12.16 -25.50
C PRO A 864 43.88 11.91 -26.87
N ALA A 865 42.66 11.42 -26.85
CA ALA A 865 41.74 11.36 -27.98
C ALA A 865 41.04 12.71 -28.21
N PRO A 866 40.56 13.01 -29.41
CA PRO A 866 40.23 14.38 -29.85
C PRO A 866 38.94 14.94 -29.21
N THR A 867 39.01 16.23 -28.94
CA THR A 867 38.02 17.11 -28.31
C THR A 867 36.69 17.21 -29.07
N ALA A 868 35.58 16.87 -28.41
CA ALA A 868 34.25 17.22 -28.89
C ALA A 868 33.90 18.64 -28.44
N THR A 869 33.40 19.42 -29.39
CA THR A 869 33.03 20.84 -29.24
C THR A 869 31.75 21.02 -28.43
N THR A 870 31.82 21.78 -27.35
CA THR A 870 30.71 22.14 -26.47
C THR A 870 29.84 23.24 -27.11
N PRO A 871 28.50 23.19 -27.01
CA PRO A 871 27.65 24.33 -27.42
C PRO A 871 27.69 25.46 -26.38
N PRO A 872 27.38 26.69 -26.78
CA PRO A 872 27.58 27.88 -25.94
C PRO A 872 26.57 27.98 -24.81
N GLN A 873 27.09 28.35 -23.64
CA GLN A 873 26.39 28.55 -22.39
C GLN A 873 25.58 29.87 -22.43
N PRO A 874 24.33 29.92 -21.91
CA PRO A 874 23.58 31.16 -21.76
C PRO A 874 24.15 32.03 -20.62
N PRO A 875 23.87 33.35 -20.64
CA PRO A 875 24.48 34.31 -19.71
C PRO A 875 23.97 34.13 -18.27
N PRO A 876 24.77 34.54 -17.25
CA PRO A 876 24.46 34.36 -15.87
C PRO A 876 23.28 35.20 -15.41
N ALA A 877 22.33 34.53 -14.71
CA ALA A 877 21.22 35.16 -14.02
C ALA A 877 21.70 35.90 -12.76
N THR A 878 21.11 37.09 -12.55
CA THR A 878 21.28 37.93 -11.35
C THR A 878 20.92 37.19 -10.08
N PRO A 879 21.63 37.39 -8.96
CA PRO A 879 21.32 36.66 -7.72
C PRO A 879 20.01 37.16 -7.09
N GLU A 880 19.01 36.30 -7.00
CA GLU A 880 17.84 36.47 -6.15
C GLU A 880 18.21 36.21 -4.70
N THR A 881 17.74 37.09 -3.84
CA THR A 881 17.87 37.04 -2.39
C THR A 881 17.13 35.79 -1.87
N PRO A 882 17.74 34.93 -1.05
CA PRO A 882 17.06 33.72 -0.55
C PRO A 882 15.92 34.12 0.42
N ALA A 883 14.73 33.58 0.16
CA ALA A 883 13.62 33.58 1.09
C ALA A 883 13.98 32.72 2.32
N PRO A 884 13.50 33.07 3.51
CA PRO A 884 13.86 32.31 4.72
C PRO A 884 13.24 30.91 4.67
N ASP A 885 14.10 29.89 4.83
CA ASP A 885 13.73 28.50 4.99
C ASP A 885 12.71 28.34 6.13
N ARG A 886 11.55 27.77 5.79
CA ARG A 886 10.61 27.23 6.80
C ARG A 886 11.11 25.84 7.16
N GLU A 887 11.78 25.75 8.29
CA GLU A 887 12.05 24.44 8.92
C GLU A 887 10.74 23.74 9.33
N PRO A 888 10.66 22.41 9.20
CA PRO A 888 9.50 21.65 9.68
C PRO A 888 9.45 21.66 11.21
N GLY A 889 8.34 22.17 11.75
CA GLY A 889 8.14 22.50 13.17
C GLY A 889 7.88 21.32 14.10
N TRP A 890 8.66 20.22 14.06
CA TRP A 890 8.50 19.10 15.00
C TRP A 890 9.81 18.61 15.66
N LEU A 891 10.91 19.33 15.50
CA LEU A 891 12.10 19.10 16.31
C LEU A 891 11.92 19.70 17.70
N ILE A 892 11.89 18.85 18.72
CA ILE A 892 11.94 19.25 20.13
C ILE A 892 13.29 19.93 20.35
N GLU A 893 13.32 21.26 20.33
CA GLU A 893 14.53 22.03 20.57
C GLU A 893 15.08 21.74 21.98
N ARG A 894 16.41 21.73 22.13
CA ARG A 894 17.13 21.65 23.44
C ARG A 894 16.63 22.65 24.49
N SER A 895 16.05 23.77 24.08
CA SER A 895 15.36 24.74 24.91
C SER A 895 14.15 24.17 25.69
N GLN A 896 13.50 23.13 25.17
CA GLN A 896 12.32 22.51 25.79
C GLN A 896 12.70 21.59 26.97
N ILE A 897 13.83 20.87 26.88
CA ILE A 897 14.31 20.00 27.97
C ILE A 897 14.75 20.88 29.17
N ALA A 898 15.45 21.99 28.91
CA ALA A 898 15.84 22.94 29.96
C ALA A 898 14.61 23.62 30.57
N SER A 899 13.54 23.88 29.81
CA SER A 899 12.28 24.40 30.33
C SER A 899 11.54 23.39 31.19
N LEU A 900 11.63 22.08 30.87
CA LEU A 900 11.02 21.01 31.66
C LEU A 900 11.67 20.87 33.04
N LEU A 901 12.98 21.07 33.15
CA LEU A 901 13.70 21.13 34.41
C LEU A 901 13.27 22.35 35.24
N GLY A 902 13.05 23.50 34.57
CA GLY A 902 12.47 24.70 35.17
C GLY A 902 11.05 24.49 35.73
N VAL A 903 10.25 23.66 35.06
CA VAL A 903 8.91 23.24 35.51
C VAL A 903 8.97 22.49 36.81
N VAL A 904 9.85 21.50 36.95
CA VAL A 904 9.99 20.69 38.17
C VAL A 904 10.43 21.55 39.35
N VAL A 905 11.41 22.41 39.12
CA VAL A 905 11.89 23.36 40.17
C VAL A 905 10.81 24.38 40.56
N GLY A 906 10.04 24.87 39.59
CA GLY A 906 8.91 25.79 39.82
C GLY A 906 7.77 25.16 40.63
N LEU A 907 7.43 23.90 40.34
CA LEU A 907 6.44 23.14 41.13
C LEU A 907 6.92 22.87 42.55
N ALA A 908 8.18 22.52 42.74
CA ALA A 908 8.77 22.33 44.05
C ALA A 908 8.76 23.65 44.88
N ALA A 909 9.11 24.79 44.27
CA ALA A 909 9.06 26.10 44.89
C ALA A 909 7.61 26.50 45.25
N THR A 910 6.64 26.23 44.41
CA THR A 910 5.21 26.47 44.66
C THR A 910 4.70 25.60 45.82
N ALA A 911 5.10 24.34 45.87
CA ALA A 911 4.75 23.43 46.95
C ALA A 911 5.37 23.88 48.29
N LEU A 912 6.62 24.31 48.29
CA LEU A 912 7.30 24.86 49.47
C LEU A 912 6.62 26.16 49.96
N ALA A 913 6.23 27.07 49.06
CA ALA A 913 5.46 28.26 49.37
C ALA A 913 4.10 27.91 50.00
N GLY A 914 3.40 26.90 49.42
CA GLY A 914 2.14 26.40 49.99
C GLY A 914 2.30 25.79 51.37
N ILE A 915 3.36 25.01 51.62
CA ILE A 915 3.70 24.46 52.93
C ILE A 915 4.03 25.59 53.93
N TYR A 916 4.77 26.63 53.52
CA TYR A 916 5.12 27.79 54.35
C TYR A 916 3.89 28.61 54.73
N LEU A 917 2.98 28.88 53.81
CA LEU A 917 1.71 29.54 54.07
C LEU A 917 0.81 28.72 55.00
N ASN A 918 0.77 27.39 54.82
CA ASN A 918 0.04 26.50 55.73
C ASN A 918 0.62 26.42 57.16
N ARG A 919 1.93 26.69 57.37
CA ARG A 919 2.55 26.77 58.70
C ARG A 919 2.11 28.02 59.48
N ARG A 920 1.73 29.11 58.80
CA ARG A 920 1.19 30.31 59.40
C ARG A 920 -0.24 30.19 59.90
N ASP A 921 -1.03 29.30 59.31
CA ASP A 921 -2.43 28.99 59.62
C ASP A 921 -2.52 27.65 60.38
N ALA A 922 -2.01 27.64 61.64
CA ALA A 922 -1.94 26.42 62.45
C ALA A 922 -3.32 25.80 62.80
N ALA A 923 -4.40 26.55 62.65
CA ALA A 923 -5.78 26.14 62.96
C ALA A 923 -6.56 25.60 61.78
N ALA A 924 -6.00 25.59 60.53
CA ALA A 924 -6.69 25.12 59.36
C ALA A 924 -6.78 23.58 59.31
N ALA A 925 -7.95 23.04 58.93
CA ALA A 925 -8.15 21.60 58.76
C ALA A 925 -7.22 20.99 57.67
N LEU A 926 -6.87 19.72 57.78
CA LEU A 926 -5.99 19.04 56.85
C LEU A 926 -6.48 19.17 55.40
N THR A 927 -7.80 19.08 55.20
CA THR A 927 -8.46 19.23 53.88
C THR A 927 -8.23 20.63 53.29
N GLU A 928 -8.25 21.70 54.06
CA GLU A 928 -7.96 23.06 53.60
C GLU A 928 -6.49 23.25 53.24
N ARG A 929 -5.59 22.60 53.94
CA ARG A 929 -4.15 22.65 53.67
C ARG A 929 -3.81 21.90 52.34
N VAL A 930 -4.40 20.73 52.15
CA VAL A 930 -4.24 19.92 50.92
C VAL A 930 -4.92 20.64 49.73
N GLY A 931 -6.13 21.17 49.91
CA GLY A 931 -6.84 21.93 48.89
C GLY A 931 -6.07 23.14 48.37
N ARG A 932 -5.47 23.94 49.31
CA ARG A 932 -4.62 25.10 48.96
C ARG A 932 -3.38 24.71 48.17
N LEU A 933 -2.75 23.58 48.50
CA LEU A 933 -1.58 23.06 47.85
C LEU A 933 -1.93 22.58 46.42
N LEU A 934 -3.04 21.85 46.28
CA LEU A 934 -3.56 21.39 44.98
C LEU A 934 -3.90 22.56 44.05
N TRP A 935 -4.55 23.61 44.55
CA TRP A 935 -4.85 24.81 43.75
C TRP A 935 -3.59 25.52 43.27
N GLY A 936 -2.54 25.55 44.10
CA GLY A 936 -1.24 26.12 43.71
C GLY A 936 -0.60 25.33 42.59
N VAL A 937 -0.54 24.01 42.73
CA VAL A 937 0.02 23.12 41.68
C VAL A 937 -0.78 23.19 40.38
N THR A 938 -2.12 23.11 40.47
CA THR A 938 -3.01 23.20 39.29
C THR A 938 -2.89 24.55 38.60
N GLY A 939 -2.81 25.68 39.35
CA GLY A 939 -2.63 26.99 38.76
C GLY A 939 -1.29 27.15 38.04
N GLY A 940 -0.22 26.56 38.57
CA GLY A 940 1.10 26.52 37.92
C GLY A 940 1.08 25.74 36.63
N LEU A 941 0.51 24.52 36.65
CA LEU A 941 0.40 23.64 35.47
C LEU A 941 -0.50 24.24 34.38
N LEU A 942 -1.61 24.91 34.76
CA LEU A 942 -2.49 25.54 33.76
C LEU A 942 -1.78 26.65 32.98
N VAL A 943 -1.02 27.52 33.68
CA VAL A 943 -0.29 28.61 33.01
C VAL A 943 0.85 28.07 32.18
N TYR A 944 1.53 27.01 32.62
CA TYR A 944 2.56 26.36 31.83
C TYR A 944 2.01 25.68 30.59
N ASN A 945 0.91 24.92 30.70
CA ASN A 945 0.29 24.29 29.59
C ASN A 945 -0.23 25.32 28.56
N TYR A 946 -0.75 26.44 29.01
CA TYR A 946 -1.14 27.55 28.13
C TYR A 946 0.05 28.02 27.28
N PHE A 947 1.21 28.11 27.86
CA PHE A 947 2.46 28.52 27.21
C PHE A 947 2.97 27.39 26.28
N ALA A 948 3.02 26.16 26.76
CA ALA A 948 3.54 24.99 26.03
C ALA A 948 2.72 24.65 24.78
N LEU A 949 1.41 24.92 24.80
CA LEU A 949 0.50 24.76 23.66
C LEU A 949 0.55 25.92 22.65
N GLY A 950 1.43 26.93 22.90
CA GLY A 950 1.60 28.05 21.98
C GLY A 950 0.34 28.93 21.80
N LEU A 951 -0.54 28.97 22.84
CA LEU A 951 -1.80 29.72 22.77
C LEU A 951 -1.55 31.23 22.66
N PRO A 952 -2.51 32.04 22.17
CA PRO A 952 -2.33 33.45 21.87
C PRO A 952 -1.71 34.24 23.02
N GLY A 953 -0.57 34.91 22.79
CA GLY A 953 0.22 35.62 23.79
C GLY A 953 1.39 34.83 24.40
N ALA A 954 1.49 33.52 24.15
CA ALA A 954 2.61 32.70 24.64
C ALA A 954 3.97 33.17 24.08
N GLY A 955 4.01 33.67 22.85
CA GLY A 955 5.21 34.18 22.21
C GLY A 955 5.90 35.36 22.97
N MET A 956 5.17 36.09 23.81
CA MET A 956 5.76 37.14 24.68
C MET A 956 6.75 36.59 25.72
N PHE A 957 6.61 35.32 26.07
CA PHE A 957 7.47 34.66 27.06
C PHE A 957 8.61 33.87 26.40
N ALA A 958 8.60 33.74 25.05
CA ALA A 958 9.66 33.06 24.31
C ALA A 958 11.04 33.72 24.53
N ALA A 959 11.06 35.03 24.71
CA ALA A 959 12.28 35.80 25.02
C ALA A 959 12.95 35.42 26.34
N LEU A 960 12.24 34.73 27.28
CA LEU A 960 12.78 34.26 28.55
C LEU A 960 13.55 32.94 28.47
N GLY A 961 13.56 32.30 27.27
CA GLY A 961 14.28 31.07 26.99
C GLY A 961 13.97 29.96 28.01
N SER A 962 15.00 29.26 28.48
CA SER A 962 14.89 28.17 29.46
C SER A 962 14.28 28.52 30.80
N LEU A 963 14.22 29.80 31.18
CA LEU A 963 13.62 30.29 32.44
C LEU A 963 12.10 30.48 32.32
N ALA A 964 11.52 30.46 31.14
CA ALA A 964 10.09 30.69 30.94
C ALA A 964 9.23 29.70 31.74
N GLY A 965 9.54 28.39 31.68
CA GLY A 965 8.84 27.35 32.42
C GLY A 965 8.81 27.59 33.94
N PHE A 966 9.96 27.94 34.52
CA PHE A 966 10.06 28.23 35.95
C PHE A 966 9.22 29.45 36.36
N ILE A 967 9.34 30.56 35.63
CA ILE A 967 8.66 31.83 35.94
C ILE A 967 7.14 31.66 35.80
N LEU A 968 6.67 30.98 34.76
CA LEU A 968 5.24 30.79 34.50
C LEU A 968 4.59 29.87 35.52
N ILE A 969 5.24 28.80 35.93
CA ILE A 969 4.73 27.89 36.97
C ILE A 969 4.71 28.61 38.34
N LEU A 970 5.73 29.36 38.66
CA LEU A 970 5.77 30.09 39.90
C LEU A 970 4.69 31.19 39.98
N ALA A 971 4.49 31.93 38.88
CA ALA A 971 3.45 32.95 38.79
C ALA A 971 2.03 32.35 38.84
N GLY A 972 1.76 31.28 38.06
CA GLY A 972 0.48 30.58 38.08
C GLY A 972 0.21 29.87 39.41
N GLY A 973 1.23 29.27 39.99
CA GLY A 973 1.15 28.61 41.29
C GLY A 973 0.87 29.57 42.44
N MET A 974 1.55 30.72 42.49
CA MET A 974 1.28 31.77 43.47
C MET A 974 -0.13 32.36 43.28
N GLY A 975 -0.60 32.54 42.03
CA GLY A 975 -1.97 32.91 41.70
C GLY A 975 -2.99 31.93 42.26
N GLY A 976 -2.78 30.63 42.03
CA GLY A 976 -3.62 29.56 42.55
C GLY A 976 -3.67 29.52 44.09
N LEU A 977 -2.50 29.70 44.77
CA LEU A 977 -2.44 29.77 46.24
C LEU A 977 -3.21 30.98 46.83
N LEU A 978 -3.20 32.12 46.13
CA LEU A 978 -3.89 33.33 46.52
C LEU A 978 -5.40 33.30 46.23
N LEU A 979 -5.82 32.65 45.18
CA LEU A 979 -7.23 32.53 44.76
C LEU A 979 -7.99 31.44 45.51
N TYR A 980 -7.32 30.56 46.24
CA TYR A 980 -7.97 29.52 47.04
C TYR A 980 -8.91 30.11 48.07
N ARG A 981 -10.21 29.88 47.93
CA ARG A 981 -11.24 30.16 48.93
C ARG A 981 -11.78 28.83 49.45
N PRO A 982 -11.75 28.57 50.79
CA PRO A 982 -12.35 27.38 51.35
C PRO A 982 -13.86 27.38 51.08
N LEU A 983 -14.38 26.29 50.57
CA LEU A 983 -15.78 26.11 50.18
C LEU A 983 -16.77 26.18 51.38
N ASN A 984 -16.28 26.23 52.62
CA ASN A 984 -17.09 26.28 53.82
C ASN A 984 -16.59 27.37 54.77
N ARG A 985 -17.02 28.62 54.58
CA ARG A 985 -17.27 29.55 55.68
C ARG A 985 -18.70 30.04 55.59
N PRO A 986 -19.53 29.93 56.70
CA PRO A 986 -20.91 30.37 56.73
C PRO A 986 -21.04 31.88 56.46
#